data_6a2caf6edc3e281bf1bf5596e0b1e66f
#
_entry.id   6a2caf6edc3e281bf1bf5596e0b1e66f
#
_cell.length_a   1.000
_cell.length_b   1.000
_cell.length_c   1.000
_cell.angle_alpha   90.00
_cell.angle_beta   90.00
_cell.angle_gamma   90.00
#
_symmetry.space_group_name_H-M   'P 1'
#
loop_
_entity.id
_entity.type
_entity.pdbx_description
1 polymer ?
#
loop_
_entity_poly.entity_id
_entity_poly.type
_entity_poly.pdbx_seq_one_letter_code
_entity_poly.pdbx_strand_id
1 'polypeptide(L)'
;MGSRWPCALNLRADHRVQPLALALYRGELRAELNIQFNEEEMELPVTESKNSFNAKRTLEVGDKSYDYFALDAVPGMEKLPYSLKVLGENLLRTEDGANITTEHIEAIANWDPKAEPSIEIQFTPARVLMQDFTGVACVVDLATMREAVKTLGGDPDKVNPLNPAEMVIDHSVIVEAFGTSDAIEKNVAIEYQRNEERYQFLRWGAENFSNFRVVPPGTGIVHQVNIEYLSRVVFDNDGVAYPDSCIGTDSHTTMENGLGILGWGVGGIEAEAAMLGQPVSMLIPRVVGFKLSGEIPAGVTATDVVLTITEMLRAHGVVQKFVEFYGNGVKSVPLANRATIGNMSPEFGSTCAMFPIDEETIKYLELTGRSAEDIARVEAYAKAQGMWLEMDAPEAEYSEYLELDLSTVVPSIAGPKRPQDRILLSNSKAAFRKDLPTYSDGETKEAVRATKVEGDSYNQSFAGHGESAAASAEGRASSPVIVESPQGGEYTLDHGMVAIASITSCTNTSNPSVLVAAGLLARKANELGLKSKPWIKTICAPGSQVVDGYFKRADLWKDLEALGFYLSGFGCTSCIGNSGPLPAEVSAAINEHDLAATAVLSGNRNFEGRISPDVKMNYLASPPLVIAYAIAGTMDFDFDTEPLGQDQNGNDVFLKDIWPSTEEIEATIDGAISRELYEADYADVFKGDQQWQDLDIPTGKTFEWDEDSTYIRKAPYFDGMPAEAQPVSDIKGARVLAKLGDSVTTDHISPASSIKPGTPAAQYLDSKGVERQDYNSLGSRRGNHEVMVRGTFANIRLANQLVDVTGGYTRDFTLEGGPQAFIYDAAVNYEAAGIPLVVLGGKEYGTGSSRDWAAKGTNLLGVKAVITESFERIHRSNLIGMGVIPLQFPEGESHESLGLDGTETFDIEGIEELNNGVTPETVKVTATKENGDVVSFDAVVRIDTPGEADYYRNGGILQFVLRQMANN
;
A
#
# COMPACT_ATOMS: atom_id res chain seq x y z
N MET A 1 32.94 -52.67 23.40
CA MET A 1 33.19 -52.51 24.82
C MET A 1 32.54 -51.16 25.16
N GLY A 2 31.35 -51.07 25.64
CA GLY A 2 30.80 -51.46 26.97
C GLY A 2 30.99 -50.24 27.84
N SER A 3 30.06 -49.62 28.40
CA SER A 3 28.87 -50.01 29.16
C SER A 3 28.12 -48.75 29.63
N ARG A 4 26.80 -48.72 29.43
CA ARG A 4 25.80 -48.89 30.50
C ARG A 4 25.50 -47.68 31.38
N TRP A 5 24.25 -47.28 31.27
CA TRP A 5 23.44 -46.54 32.21
C TRP A 5 23.28 -47.27 33.55
N PRO A 6 22.89 -46.57 34.63
CA PRO A 6 21.59 -46.87 35.24
C PRO A 6 20.79 -45.64 35.78
N CYS A 7 19.52 -45.72 35.58
CA CYS A 7 18.44 -46.01 36.57
C CYS A 7 17.87 -44.84 37.37
N ALA A 8 16.65 -44.54 37.01
CA ALA A 8 15.45 -44.26 37.81
C ALA A 8 15.61 -43.83 39.30
N LEU A 9 15.02 -42.73 39.65
CA LEU A 9 14.58 -42.37 40.96
C LEU A 9 13.11 -42.00 41.00
N ASN A 10 12.30 -42.86 41.59
CA ASN A 10 10.93 -42.60 42.06
C ASN A 10 10.96 -41.49 43.10
N LEU A 11 10.16 -40.46 42.91
CA LEU A 11 9.77 -39.53 43.96
C LEU A 11 8.25 -39.56 44.16
N ARG A 12 7.88 -40.00 45.35
CA ARG A 12 6.51 -40.01 45.90
C ARG A 12 5.98 -38.59 45.99
N ALA A 13 4.72 -38.45 45.70
CA ALA A 13 3.90 -37.24 45.93
C ALA A 13 4.01 -36.86 47.44
N ASP A 14 4.44 -35.65 47.73
CA ASP A 14 4.23 -35.00 49.03
C ASP A 14 3.42 -33.74 48.85
N HIS A 15 2.28 -33.70 49.58
CA HIS A 15 1.25 -32.71 49.57
C HIS A 15 1.69 -31.38 50.23
N ARG A 16 2.58 -30.56 49.61
CA ARG A 16 2.89 -29.23 50.12
C ARG A 16 3.24 -28.18 49.08
N VAL A 17 2.65 -28.22 47.89
CA VAL A 17 2.84 -27.16 46.86
C VAL A 17 1.47 -26.60 46.42
N GLN A 18 0.70 -26.14 47.37
CA GLN A 18 -0.57 -25.45 47.05
C GLN A 18 -0.84 -24.14 47.80
N PRO A 19 0.14 -23.34 48.20
CA PRO A 19 -0.15 -21.94 48.44
C PRO A 19 0.60 -20.95 47.53
N LEU A 20 1.58 -21.33 46.66
CA LEU A 20 2.26 -20.37 45.79
C LEU A 20 1.53 -20.06 44.46
N ALA A 21 0.69 -20.96 43.99
CA ALA A 21 -0.03 -20.74 42.74
C ALA A 21 -1.25 -19.80 42.89
N LEU A 22 -1.73 -19.58 44.13
CA LEU A 22 -2.84 -18.64 44.41
C LEU A 22 -2.36 -17.22 44.76
N ALA A 23 -1.07 -17.01 45.05
CA ALA A 23 -0.51 -15.69 45.30
C ALA A 23 -0.16 -14.93 44.03
N LEU A 24 0.06 -15.63 42.93
CA LEU A 24 0.26 -15.04 41.59
C LEU A 24 -1.01 -14.52 40.93
N TYR A 25 -2.18 -14.92 41.46
CA TYR A 25 -3.49 -14.46 40.98
C TYR A 25 -4.04 -13.24 41.74
N ARG A 26 -3.30 -12.69 42.71
CA ARG A 26 -3.74 -11.54 43.50
C ARG A 26 -2.73 -10.42 43.57
N GLY A 27 -2.15 -10.01 42.50
CA GLY A 27 -1.57 -8.64 42.40
C GLY A 27 -0.54 -8.17 43.46
N GLU A 28 0.03 -9.05 44.32
CA GLU A 28 0.87 -8.64 45.46
C GLU A 28 2.37 -8.96 45.31
N LEU A 29 2.82 -9.36 44.11
CA LEU A 29 4.24 -9.57 43.81
C LEU A 29 4.72 -8.74 42.62
N ARG A 30 4.17 -7.51 42.46
CA ARG A 30 4.67 -6.53 41.47
C ARG A 30 5.81 -5.63 41.96
N ALA A 31 6.42 -5.93 43.09
CA ALA A 31 7.35 -5.01 43.77
C ALA A 31 8.83 -5.37 43.77
N GLU A 32 9.28 -6.48 43.13
CA GLU A 32 10.72 -6.86 43.18
C GLU A 32 11.33 -7.41 41.86
N LEU A 33 10.73 -7.11 40.71
CA LEU A 33 11.43 -7.21 39.43
C LEU A 33 11.32 -5.88 38.73
N ASN A 34 12.12 -4.91 39.19
CA ASN A 34 12.43 -3.69 38.44
C ASN A 34 13.31 -4.09 37.26
N ILE A 35 12.71 -4.57 36.18
CA ILE A 35 13.21 -4.33 34.84
C ILE A 35 12.64 -2.93 34.51
N GLN A 36 13.44 -1.92 34.80
CA GLN A 36 13.26 -0.59 34.24
C GLN A 36 13.39 -0.75 32.71
N PHE A 37 12.26 -0.89 32.02
CA PHE A 37 12.18 -0.26 30.74
C PHE A 37 12.30 1.24 31.01
N ASN A 38 13.40 1.84 30.58
CA ASN A 38 13.49 3.26 30.45
C ASN A 38 12.41 3.71 29.47
N GLU A 39 11.24 4.08 29.99
CA GLU A 39 10.40 5.09 29.37
C GLU A 39 11.11 6.45 29.61
N GLU A 40 12.30 6.62 29.08
CA GLU A 40 12.74 7.96 28.69
C GLU A 40 11.98 8.23 27.37
N GLU A 41 10.75 8.72 27.52
CA GLU A 41 10.11 9.53 26.50
C GLU A 41 11.11 10.62 26.14
N MET A 42 11.70 10.49 24.94
CA MET A 42 12.60 11.50 24.45
C MET A 42 11.74 12.71 24.11
N GLU A 43 11.84 13.74 24.94
CA GLU A 43 11.26 15.06 24.69
C GLU A 43 11.62 15.45 23.24
N LEU A 44 10.62 15.47 22.38
CA LEU A 44 10.76 16.12 21.08
C LEU A 44 11.09 17.58 21.36
N PRO A 45 12.07 18.18 20.68
CA PRO A 45 12.20 19.62 20.74
C PRO A 45 10.97 20.23 20.06
N VAL A 46 9.92 20.45 20.82
CA VAL A 46 8.81 21.32 20.40
C VAL A 46 9.45 22.69 20.28
N THR A 47 9.76 23.10 19.06
CA THR A 47 10.04 24.51 18.79
C THR A 47 8.79 25.26 19.26
N GLU A 48 8.92 26.02 20.36
CA GLU A 48 7.79 26.79 20.85
C GLU A 48 7.29 27.68 19.72
N SER A 49 6.01 27.52 19.37
CA SER A 49 5.37 28.37 18.37
C SER A 49 5.52 29.85 18.79
N LYS A 50 5.81 30.73 17.83
CA LYS A 50 5.79 32.17 18.05
C LYS A 50 4.42 32.68 18.50
N ASN A 51 3.36 31.90 18.19
CA ASN A 51 1.98 32.17 18.59
C ASN A 51 1.56 33.64 18.31
N SER A 52 1.90 34.15 17.13
CA SER A 52 1.70 35.54 16.72
C SER A 52 0.22 35.97 16.77
N PHE A 53 -0.71 34.99 16.64
CA PHE A 53 -2.15 35.25 16.73
C PHE A 53 -2.74 35.03 18.12
N ASN A 54 -1.93 34.77 19.15
CA ASN A 54 -2.37 34.39 20.48
C ASN A 54 -3.41 33.25 20.48
N ALA A 55 -3.18 32.24 19.67
CA ALA A 55 -4.06 31.12 19.48
C ALA A 55 -3.96 30.08 20.61
N LYS A 56 -2.86 30.06 21.37
CA LYS A 56 -2.64 29.08 22.44
C LYS A 56 -3.65 29.32 23.57
N ARG A 57 -4.44 28.27 23.90
CA ARG A 57 -5.47 28.24 24.95
C ARG A 57 -5.41 26.95 25.72
N THR A 58 -6.13 26.87 26.83
CA THR A 58 -6.26 25.66 27.65
C THR A 58 -7.64 25.02 27.44
N LEU A 59 -7.66 23.71 27.22
CA LEU A 59 -8.84 22.86 27.10
C LEU A 59 -8.97 22.00 28.37
N GLU A 60 -10.09 22.14 29.08
CA GLU A 60 -10.39 21.35 30.28
C GLU A 60 -11.12 20.06 29.87
N VAL A 61 -10.59 18.89 30.25
CA VAL A 61 -11.17 17.59 29.98
C VAL A 61 -11.19 16.76 31.27
N GLY A 62 -12.34 16.66 31.90
CA GLY A 62 -12.47 15.99 33.22
C GLY A 62 -11.64 16.67 34.28
N ASP A 63 -10.62 15.99 34.80
CA ASP A 63 -9.68 16.50 35.81
C ASP A 63 -8.31 16.88 35.24
N LYS A 64 -8.14 16.79 33.89
CA LYS A 64 -6.96 17.20 33.17
C LYS A 64 -7.18 18.47 32.34
N SER A 65 -6.09 19.17 32.06
CA SER A 65 -6.08 20.31 31.14
C SER A 65 -4.98 20.15 30.09
N TYR A 66 -5.28 20.57 28.88
CA TYR A 66 -4.38 20.50 27.74
C TYR A 66 -4.23 21.90 27.13
N ASP A 67 -3.03 22.26 26.73
CA ASP A 67 -2.84 23.40 25.85
C ASP A 67 -3.21 23.00 24.41
N TYR A 68 -3.77 23.94 23.64
CA TYR A 68 -4.08 23.75 22.22
C TYR A 68 -4.07 25.08 21.47
N PHE A 69 -3.96 25.04 20.15
CA PHE A 69 -3.96 26.23 19.29
C PHE A 69 -5.33 26.39 18.64
N ALA A 70 -6.11 27.33 19.14
CA ALA A 70 -7.51 27.55 18.76
C ALA A 70 -7.64 28.18 17.38
N LEU A 71 -8.38 27.52 16.47
CA LEU A 71 -8.60 27.99 15.11
C LEU A 71 -9.36 29.33 15.05
N ASP A 72 -10.31 29.56 15.96
CA ASP A 72 -11.11 30.79 16.04
C ASP A 72 -10.30 32.04 16.46
N ALA A 73 -9.02 31.88 16.81
CA ALA A 73 -8.09 33.00 17.02
C ALA A 73 -7.79 33.73 15.70
N VAL A 74 -7.92 33.05 14.55
CA VAL A 74 -7.71 33.65 13.22
C VAL A 74 -9.03 33.69 12.47
N PRO A 75 -9.60 34.88 12.21
CA PRO A 75 -10.89 35.01 11.52
C PRO A 75 -10.87 34.29 10.14
N GLY A 76 -11.84 33.44 9.90
CA GLY A 76 -11.98 32.66 8.66
C GLY A 76 -11.68 31.19 8.85
N MET A 77 -10.77 30.81 9.74
CA MET A 77 -10.41 29.41 9.96
C MET A 77 -11.58 28.55 10.45
N GLU A 78 -12.52 29.13 11.20
CA GLU A 78 -13.70 28.41 11.69
C GLU A 78 -14.63 27.91 10.57
N LYS A 79 -14.55 28.51 9.38
CA LYS A 79 -15.39 28.18 8.20
C LYS A 79 -14.76 27.18 7.24
N LEU A 80 -13.48 26.91 7.42
CA LEU A 80 -12.74 26.01 6.53
C LEU A 80 -13.31 24.59 6.54
N PRO A 81 -13.17 23.84 5.45
CA PRO A 81 -13.28 22.40 5.44
C PRO A 81 -12.43 21.73 6.53
N TYR A 82 -12.82 20.53 6.99
CA TYR A 82 -12.12 19.83 8.09
C TYR A 82 -10.63 19.60 7.82
N SER A 83 -10.30 19.18 6.61
CA SER A 83 -8.92 18.94 6.21
C SER A 83 -8.06 20.22 6.27
N LEU A 84 -8.64 21.35 5.86
CA LEU A 84 -7.95 22.65 5.94
C LEU A 84 -7.86 23.17 7.38
N LYS A 85 -8.80 22.82 8.26
CA LYS A 85 -8.70 23.08 9.69
C LYS A 85 -7.50 22.38 10.33
N VAL A 86 -7.26 21.12 9.95
CA VAL A 86 -6.07 20.38 10.42
C VAL A 86 -4.79 21.05 9.93
N LEU A 87 -4.72 21.48 8.67
CA LEU A 87 -3.58 22.23 8.15
C LEU A 87 -3.42 23.58 8.86
N GLY A 88 -4.51 24.30 9.09
CA GLY A 88 -4.49 25.59 9.79
C GLY A 88 -4.01 25.47 11.23
N GLU A 89 -4.46 24.46 11.97
CA GLU A 89 -3.96 24.15 13.32
C GLU A 89 -2.47 23.86 13.30
N ASN A 90 -2.04 23.02 12.35
CA ASN A 90 -0.64 22.67 12.20
C ASN A 90 0.25 23.92 12.03
N LEU A 91 -0.14 24.83 11.14
CA LEU A 91 0.60 26.07 10.93
C LEU A 91 0.64 26.94 12.19
N LEU A 92 -0.47 27.05 12.93
CA LEU A 92 -0.51 27.82 14.20
C LEU A 92 0.42 27.22 15.26
N ARG A 93 0.43 25.90 15.38
CA ARG A 93 1.23 25.19 16.37
C ARG A 93 2.72 25.18 16.05
N THR A 94 3.07 25.18 14.77
CA THR A 94 4.47 25.05 14.31
C THR A 94 5.06 26.35 13.75
N GLU A 95 4.42 27.51 13.98
CA GLU A 95 4.88 28.81 13.55
C GLU A 95 6.28 29.13 14.10
N ASP A 96 7.30 29.14 13.23
CA ASP A 96 8.69 29.45 13.57
C ASP A 96 9.13 30.86 13.06
N GLY A 97 8.32 31.43 12.16
CA GLY A 97 8.52 32.72 11.52
C GLY A 97 9.69 32.74 10.52
N ALA A 98 10.13 31.57 10.10
CA ALA A 98 11.13 31.35 9.05
C ALA A 98 10.54 30.47 7.95
N ASN A 99 10.23 29.21 8.25
CA ASN A 99 9.59 28.28 7.33
C ASN A 99 8.07 28.41 7.37
N ILE A 100 7.52 28.69 8.55
CA ILE A 100 6.09 28.90 8.78
C ILE A 100 5.89 30.29 9.36
N THR A 101 5.28 31.15 8.56
CA THR A 101 5.11 32.58 8.86
C THR A 101 3.64 32.95 9.01
N THR A 102 3.40 34.17 9.49
CA THR A 102 2.03 34.75 9.60
C THR A 102 1.33 34.78 8.24
N GLU A 103 2.06 34.99 7.16
CA GLU A 103 1.52 35.04 5.80
C GLU A 103 0.94 33.68 5.38
N HIS A 104 1.57 32.57 5.74
CA HIS A 104 1.06 31.22 5.49
C HIS A 104 -0.23 30.94 6.26
N ILE A 105 -0.28 31.39 7.54
CA ILE A 105 -1.45 31.25 8.40
C ILE A 105 -2.61 32.11 7.88
N GLU A 106 -2.34 33.36 7.46
CA GLU A 106 -3.34 34.23 6.84
C GLU A 106 -3.81 33.68 5.50
N ALA A 107 -2.93 33.06 4.71
CA ALA A 107 -3.28 32.50 3.41
C ALA A 107 -4.30 31.38 3.53
N ILE A 108 -4.09 30.43 4.48
CA ILE A 108 -5.06 29.35 4.68
C ILE A 108 -6.37 29.87 5.29
N ALA A 109 -6.33 30.85 6.20
CA ALA A 109 -7.53 31.47 6.79
C ALA A 109 -8.39 32.20 5.74
N ASN A 110 -7.75 32.75 4.71
CA ASN A 110 -8.41 33.43 3.58
C ASN A 110 -8.56 32.54 2.36
N TRP A 111 -8.53 31.21 2.51
CA TRP A 111 -8.68 30.27 1.41
C TRP A 111 -9.91 30.58 0.55
N ASP A 112 -9.69 30.74 -0.75
CA ASP A 112 -10.76 30.91 -1.74
C ASP A 112 -11.00 29.56 -2.47
N PRO A 113 -12.20 28.94 -2.29
CA PRO A 113 -12.49 27.66 -2.92
C PRO A 113 -12.44 27.70 -4.47
N LYS A 114 -12.49 28.89 -5.06
CA LYS A 114 -12.49 29.07 -6.55
C LYS A 114 -11.11 29.40 -7.12
N ALA A 115 -10.13 29.73 -6.27
CA ALA A 115 -8.78 30.02 -6.72
C ALA A 115 -8.04 28.75 -7.14
N GLU A 116 -7.15 28.88 -8.12
CA GLU A 116 -6.18 27.82 -8.41
C GLU A 116 -5.09 27.81 -7.32
N PRO A 117 -4.60 26.64 -6.89
CA PRO A 117 -3.53 26.53 -5.89
C PRO A 117 -2.27 27.27 -6.33
N SER A 118 -1.81 28.21 -5.52
CA SER A 118 -0.62 29.04 -5.84
C SER A 118 0.22 29.39 -4.61
N ILE A 119 -0.26 29.10 -3.41
CA ILE A 119 0.42 29.44 -2.16
C ILE A 119 0.93 28.14 -1.53
N GLU A 120 2.25 28.09 -1.34
CA GLU A 120 2.93 26.99 -0.64
C GLU A 120 2.79 27.15 0.86
N ILE A 121 2.59 26.04 1.55
CA ILE A 121 2.69 25.90 3.00
C ILE A 121 3.60 24.74 3.37
N GLN A 122 4.12 24.77 4.58
CA GLN A 122 4.96 23.72 5.15
C GLN A 122 4.19 22.98 6.24
N PHE A 123 3.91 21.70 6.02
CA PHE A 123 3.13 20.86 6.91
C PHE A 123 4.04 19.88 7.67
N THR A 124 3.94 19.87 9.00
CA THR A 124 4.68 18.94 9.86
C THR A 124 3.75 17.83 10.34
N PRO A 125 3.82 16.60 9.81
CA PRO A 125 2.95 15.51 10.22
C PRO A 125 3.21 15.12 11.67
N ALA A 126 2.15 14.71 12.38
CA ALA A 126 2.27 14.27 13.76
C ALA A 126 3.03 12.94 13.90
N ARG A 127 2.96 12.09 12.87
CA ARG A 127 3.67 10.79 12.83
C ARG A 127 3.91 10.30 11.40
N VAL A 128 4.77 9.28 11.30
CA VAL A 128 5.09 8.58 10.05
C VAL A 128 4.71 7.10 10.19
N LEU A 129 3.96 6.57 9.22
CA LEU A 129 3.54 5.17 9.16
C LEU A 129 4.26 4.43 8.03
N MET A 130 4.77 3.24 8.31
CA MET A 130 5.49 2.45 7.32
C MET A 130 5.01 1.00 7.28
N GLN A 131 5.12 0.36 6.13
CA GLN A 131 5.09 -1.09 6.00
C GLN A 131 6.49 -1.60 5.62
N ASP A 132 6.75 -2.89 5.78
CA ASP A 132 8.11 -3.44 5.73
C ASP A 132 8.79 -3.39 4.35
N PHE A 133 8.05 -3.44 3.23
CA PHE A 133 8.68 -3.40 1.90
C PHE A 133 9.17 -2.01 1.48
N THR A 134 8.46 -0.96 1.89
CA THR A 134 8.88 0.43 1.64
C THR A 134 9.71 0.98 2.78
N GLY A 135 9.37 0.61 4.01
CA GLY A 135 10.06 1.10 5.20
C GLY A 135 11.46 0.53 5.38
N VAL A 136 11.76 -0.69 4.92
CA VAL A 136 13.14 -1.22 5.00
C VAL A 136 14.14 -0.33 4.26
N ALA A 137 13.75 0.22 3.11
CA ALA A 137 14.60 1.15 2.37
C ALA A 137 14.86 2.43 3.18
N CYS A 138 13.83 2.97 3.84
CA CYS A 138 13.97 4.14 4.72
C CYS A 138 14.95 3.87 5.87
N VAL A 139 14.85 2.72 6.53
CA VAL A 139 15.77 2.35 7.62
C VAL A 139 17.20 2.15 7.10
N VAL A 140 17.38 1.57 5.88
CA VAL A 140 18.71 1.45 5.23
C VAL A 140 19.31 2.83 4.99
N ASP A 141 18.51 3.77 4.51
CA ASP A 141 18.97 5.13 4.22
C ASP A 141 19.33 5.87 5.51
N LEU A 142 18.50 5.79 6.57
CA LEU A 142 18.84 6.33 7.89
C LEU A 142 20.14 5.72 8.47
N ALA A 143 20.32 4.40 8.35
CA ALA A 143 21.53 3.72 8.79
C ALA A 143 22.77 4.21 8.00
N THR A 144 22.62 4.37 6.68
CA THR A 144 23.67 4.93 5.80
C THR A 144 23.97 6.40 6.13
N MET A 145 22.94 7.20 6.44
CA MET A 145 23.09 8.60 6.85
C MET A 145 23.89 8.74 8.15
N ARG A 146 23.73 7.82 9.13
CA ARG A 146 24.56 7.82 10.34
C ARG A 146 26.05 7.74 10.03
N GLU A 147 26.44 6.89 9.07
CA GLU A 147 27.83 6.79 8.64
C GLU A 147 28.29 8.02 7.86
N ALA A 148 27.41 8.55 6.98
CA ALA A 148 27.71 9.73 6.19
C ALA A 148 27.91 10.98 7.07
N VAL A 149 27.03 11.21 8.07
CA VAL A 149 27.19 12.28 9.07
C VAL A 149 28.52 12.15 9.79
N LYS A 150 28.88 10.96 10.24
CA LYS A 150 30.17 10.70 10.89
C LYS A 150 31.35 11.01 9.96
N THR A 151 31.24 10.68 8.68
CA THR A 151 32.27 10.96 7.66
C THR A 151 32.43 12.46 7.44
N LEU A 152 31.34 13.23 7.49
CA LEU A 152 31.32 14.70 7.41
C LEU A 152 31.75 15.38 8.73
N GLY A 153 32.01 14.62 9.80
CA GLY A 153 32.45 15.12 11.11
C GLY A 153 31.32 15.48 12.08
N GLY A 154 30.07 15.13 11.76
CA GLY A 154 28.90 15.30 12.62
C GLY A 154 28.69 14.14 13.59
N ASP A 155 27.63 14.24 14.40
CA ASP A 155 27.23 13.23 15.39
C ASP A 155 26.18 12.27 14.79
N PRO A 156 26.47 10.94 14.69
CA PRO A 156 25.52 9.95 14.20
C PRO A 156 24.20 9.88 14.99
N ASP A 157 24.22 10.23 16.28
CA ASP A 157 23.04 10.21 17.14
C ASP A 157 22.00 11.28 16.76
N LYS A 158 22.35 12.25 15.92
CA LYS A 158 21.40 13.20 15.34
C LYS A 158 20.49 12.58 14.28
N VAL A 159 20.89 11.45 13.71
CA VAL A 159 20.07 10.73 12.73
C VAL A 159 19.13 9.79 13.48
N ASN A 160 18.01 10.32 13.94
CA ASN A 160 16.91 9.63 14.59
C ASN A 160 15.58 10.25 14.15
N PRO A 161 14.49 9.48 14.10
CA PRO A 161 13.15 10.06 13.90
C PRO A 161 12.82 11.08 15.00
N LEU A 162 12.49 12.30 14.57
CA LEU A 162 12.02 13.37 15.45
C LEU A 162 10.50 13.29 15.68
N ASN A 163 9.76 12.75 14.71
CA ASN A 163 8.35 12.43 14.86
C ASN A 163 8.18 10.92 15.10
N PRO A 164 7.15 10.47 15.83
CA PRO A 164 6.86 9.05 15.97
C PRO A 164 6.82 8.34 14.64
N ALA A 165 7.65 7.32 14.47
CA ALA A 165 7.74 6.51 13.27
C ALA A 165 7.35 5.06 13.63
N GLU A 166 6.33 4.54 12.98
CA GLU A 166 5.75 3.25 13.29
C GLU A 166 5.75 2.37 12.03
N MET A 167 6.30 1.17 12.14
CA MET A 167 6.34 0.21 11.04
C MET A 167 5.55 -1.04 11.40
N VAL A 168 4.80 -1.58 10.43
CA VAL A 168 4.13 -2.87 10.56
C VAL A 168 4.69 -3.80 9.49
N ILE A 169 5.12 -5.00 9.89
CA ILE A 169 5.58 -6.03 8.95
C ILE A 169 4.37 -6.83 8.47
N ASP A 170 3.94 -6.56 7.23
CA ASP A 170 2.71 -7.12 6.68
C ASP A 170 2.77 -7.51 5.19
N HIS A 171 3.88 -7.26 4.51
CA HIS A 171 4.04 -7.52 3.08
C HIS A 171 4.93 -8.74 2.78
N SER A 172 5.44 -9.42 3.80
CA SER A 172 6.47 -10.47 3.66
C SER A 172 5.88 -11.85 3.41
N VAL A 173 4.68 -12.13 3.91
CA VAL A 173 4.05 -13.44 3.78
C VAL A 173 3.60 -13.71 2.35
N ILE A 174 4.04 -14.87 1.80
CA ILE A 174 3.61 -15.39 0.50
C ILE A 174 2.76 -16.64 0.77
N VAL A 175 1.58 -16.71 0.16
CA VAL A 175 0.68 -17.85 0.32
C VAL A 175 1.16 -19.01 -0.57
N GLU A 176 2.11 -19.79 -0.09
CA GLU A 176 2.56 -21.00 -0.78
C GLU A 176 1.69 -22.21 -0.41
N ALA A 177 1.43 -22.41 0.87
CA ALA A 177 0.51 -23.41 1.37
C ALA A 177 -0.92 -22.83 1.50
N PHE A 178 -1.92 -23.60 1.05
CA PHE A 178 -3.34 -23.22 1.13
C PHE A 178 -4.25 -24.44 1.18
N GLY A 179 -5.52 -24.26 1.54
CA GLY A 179 -6.53 -25.33 1.55
C GLY A 179 -6.33 -26.39 2.62
N THR A 180 -5.46 -26.15 3.61
CA THR A 180 -5.16 -27.08 4.70
C THR A 180 -5.03 -26.35 6.03
N SER A 181 -5.30 -27.05 7.14
CA SER A 181 -5.27 -26.48 8.50
C SER A 181 -3.88 -26.06 8.97
N ASP A 182 -2.81 -26.56 8.34
CA ASP A 182 -1.41 -26.24 8.64
C ASP A 182 -0.82 -25.19 7.66
N ALA A 183 -1.67 -24.58 6.82
CA ALA A 183 -1.22 -23.62 5.81
C ALA A 183 -0.52 -22.42 6.44
N ILE A 184 -1.10 -21.83 7.50
CA ILE A 184 -0.51 -20.68 8.19
C ILE A 184 0.85 -21.02 8.78
N GLU A 185 1.01 -22.16 9.44
CA GLU A 185 2.28 -22.58 10.07
C GLU A 185 3.39 -22.73 9.01
N LYS A 186 3.07 -23.30 7.85
CA LYS A 186 3.99 -23.46 6.73
C LYS A 186 4.39 -22.12 6.13
N ASN A 187 3.41 -21.24 5.89
CA ASN A 187 3.66 -19.94 5.27
C ASN A 187 4.51 -19.05 6.19
N VAL A 188 4.24 -19.04 7.51
CA VAL A 188 5.04 -18.31 8.50
C VAL A 188 6.48 -18.86 8.57
N ALA A 189 6.66 -20.19 8.55
CA ALA A 189 8.00 -20.78 8.56
C ALA A 189 8.81 -20.38 7.32
N ILE A 190 8.19 -20.37 6.13
CA ILE A 190 8.80 -19.92 4.89
C ILE A 190 9.10 -18.41 4.93
N GLU A 191 8.18 -17.63 5.48
CA GLU A 191 8.34 -16.19 5.64
C GLU A 191 9.59 -15.85 6.46
N TYR A 192 9.74 -16.43 7.65
CA TYR A 192 10.92 -16.22 8.49
C TYR A 192 12.19 -16.70 7.81
N GLN A 193 12.20 -17.91 7.24
CA GLN A 193 13.37 -18.45 6.54
C GLN A 193 13.88 -17.52 5.43
N ARG A 194 12.95 -16.94 4.65
CA ARG A 194 13.32 -16.09 3.51
C ARG A 194 13.68 -14.67 3.88
N ASN A 195 13.20 -14.18 5.01
CA ASN A 195 13.33 -12.76 5.37
C ASN A 195 14.18 -12.54 6.63
N GLU A 196 14.89 -13.56 7.12
CA GLU A 196 15.65 -13.50 8.37
C GLU A 196 16.61 -12.31 8.41
N GLU A 197 17.45 -12.09 7.38
CA GLU A 197 18.38 -10.95 7.30
C GLU A 197 17.66 -9.60 7.41
N ARG A 198 16.49 -9.47 6.73
CA ARG A 198 15.70 -8.24 6.75
C ARG A 198 15.06 -8.02 8.12
N TYR A 199 14.59 -9.08 8.76
CA TYR A 199 13.97 -9.01 10.08
C TYR A 199 15.01 -8.67 11.16
N GLN A 200 16.19 -9.25 11.09
CA GLN A 200 17.33 -8.88 11.96
C GLN A 200 17.65 -7.39 11.83
N PHE A 201 17.69 -6.86 10.59
CA PHE A 201 17.96 -5.46 10.33
C PHE A 201 16.85 -4.53 10.86
N LEU A 202 15.58 -4.87 10.61
CA LEU A 202 14.46 -4.07 11.10
C LEU A 202 14.36 -4.08 12.63
N ARG A 203 14.64 -5.22 13.25
CA ARG A 203 14.71 -5.32 14.71
C ARG A 203 15.89 -4.53 15.28
N TRP A 204 17.06 -4.58 14.63
CA TRP A 204 18.19 -3.71 14.98
C TRP A 204 17.78 -2.23 14.90
N GLY A 205 17.06 -1.83 13.86
CA GLY A 205 16.53 -0.48 13.71
C GLY A 205 15.63 -0.08 14.87
N ALA A 206 14.67 -0.93 15.25
CA ALA A 206 13.76 -0.69 16.36
C ALA A 206 14.47 -0.53 17.71
N GLU A 207 15.62 -1.22 17.92
CA GLU A 207 16.40 -1.11 19.15
C GLU A 207 17.40 0.07 19.16
N ASN A 208 17.77 0.61 17.98
CA ASN A 208 18.84 1.59 17.86
C ASN A 208 18.40 2.98 17.39
N PHE A 209 17.23 3.11 16.78
CA PHE A 209 16.63 4.41 16.47
C PHE A 209 15.61 4.77 17.56
N SER A 210 15.80 5.92 18.17
CA SER A 210 14.82 6.48 19.08
C SER A 210 13.55 6.86 18.30
N ASN A 211 12.38 6.76 18.96
CA ASN A 211 11.09 7.12 18.38
C ASN A 211 10.70 6.31 17.13
N PHE A 212 11.31 5.13 16.97
CA PHE A 212 10.99 4.18 15.90
C PHE A 212 10.53 2.85 16.51
N ARG A 213 9.33 2.40 16.16
CA ARG A 213 8.73 1.16 16.64
C ARG A 213 8.34 0.25 15.49
N VAL A 214 8.50 -1.05 15.69
CA VAL A 214 8.16 -2.08 14.71
C VAL A 214 7.12 -3.05 15.29
N VAL A 215 5.98 -3.17 14.63
CA VAL A 215 5.01 -4.24 14.86
C VAL A 215 5.48 -5.47 14.08
N PRO A 216 5.79 -6.58 14.77
CA PRO A 216 6.35 -7.79 14.17
C PRO A 216 5.42 -8.49 13.16
N PRO A 217 5.95 -9.41 12.32
CA PRO A 217 5.15 -10.17 11.38
C PRO A 217 4.06 -11.01 12.07
N GLY A 218 2.98 -11.31 11.36
CA GLY A 218 1.87 -12.11 11.86
C GLY A 218 0.86 -11.36 12.73
N THR A 219 1.02 -10.05 12.97
CA THR A 219 0.07 -9.24 13.74
C THR A 219 -1.12 -8.80 12.89
N GLY A 220 -0.89 -8.30 11.70
CA GLY A 220 -1.93 -7.83 10.79
C GLY A 220 -1.39 -6.89 9.71
N ILE A 221 -2.33 -6.36 8.92
CA ILE A 221 -2.05 -5.40 7.85
C ILE A 221 -1.85 -4.01 8.47
N VAL A 222 -0.85 -3.26 7.99
CA VAL A 222 -0.45 -1.94 8.53
C VAL A 222 -1.63 -1.00 8.74
N HIS A 223 -2.53 -0.87 7.76
CA HIS A 223 -3.62 0.10 7.86
C HIS A 223 -4.72 -0.34 8.82
N GLN A 224 -4.96 -1.65 8.97
CA GLN A 224 -5.90 -2.18 9.94
C GLN A 224 -5.34 -2.06 11.37
N VAL A 225 -4.09 -2.48 11.58
CA VAL A 225 -3.38 -2.28 12.86
C VAL A 225 -3.33 -0.79 13.22
N ASN A 226 -3.15 0.08 12.21
CA ASN A 226 -3.16 1.53 12.42
C ASN A 226 -4.49 2.02 12.98
N ILE A 227 -5.60 1.78 12.31
CA ILE A 227 -6.91 2.29 12.81
C ILE A 227 -7.38 1.58 14.07
N GLU A 228 -7.04 0.32 14.27
CA GLU A 228 -7.42 -0.45 15.45
C GLU A 228 -6.58 -0.11 16.69
N TYR A 229 -5.31 0.30 16.52
CA TYR A 229 -4.38 0.49 17.65
C TYR A 229 -3.51 1.74 17.57
N LEU A 230 -2.78 1.99 16.45
CA LEU A 230 -1.74 3.04 16.40
C LEU A 230 -2.31 4.47 16.28
N SER A 231 -3.44 4.67 15.65
CA SER A 231 -4.09 5.98 15.44
C SER A 231 -4.58 6.59 16.76
N ARG A 232 -4.28 7.88 16.99
CA ARG A 232 -4.62 8.59 18.23
C ARG A 232 -5.85 9.51 18.07
N VAL A 233 -6.16 9.94 16.85
CA VAL A 233 -7.17 10.96 16.47
C VAL A 233 -6.83 12.35 16.99
N VAL A 234 -6.51 12.48 18.28
CA VAL A 234 -5.97 13.70 18.90
C VAL A 234 -4.79 13.30 19.78
N PHE A 235 -3.62 13.82 19.48
CA PHE A 235 -2.41 13.65 20.28
C PHE A 235 -2.51 14.35 21.62
N ASP A 236 -1.80 13.81 22.60
CA ASP A 236 -1.30 14.47 23.79
C ASP A 236 0.22 14.35 23.73
N ASN A 237 0.89 15.48 23.56
CA ASN A 237 2.35 15.55 23.59
C ASN A 237 2.74 16.61 24.61
N ASP A 238 3.22 16.17 25.78
CA ASP A 238 3.59 17.01 26.93
C ASP A 238 2.49 18.01 27.32
N GLY A 239 1.24 17.56 27.32
CA GLY A 239 0.08 18.38 27.68
C GLY A 239 -0.40 19.32 26.57
N VAL A 240 0.10 19.18 25.34
CA VAL A 240 -0.41 19.89 24.16
C VAL A 240 -1.29 18.94 23.34
N ALA A 241 -2.56 19.28 23.19
CA ALA A 241 -3.50 18.55 22.37
C ALA A 241 -3.54 19.10 20.92
N TYR A 242 -3.42 18.22 19.92
CA TYR A 242 -3.50 18.59 18.51
C TYR A 242 -3.99 17.38 17.66
N PRO A 243 -4.50 17.63 16.42
CA PRO A 243 -5.00 16.55 15.58
C PRO A 243 -3.91 15.56 15.22
N ASP A 244 -4.22 14.26 15.27
CA ASP A 244 -3.39 13.25 14.61
C ASP A 244 -3.36 13.54 13.11
N SER A 245 -2.16 13.52 12.54
CA SER A 245 -1.94 13.67 11.12
C SER A 245 -0.77 12.79 10.70
N CYS A 246 -0.92 12.09 9.61
CA CYS A 246 0.02 11.02 9.26
C CYS A 246 0.42 11.09 7.80
N ILE A 247 1.71 10.92 7.54
CA ILE A 247 2.18 10.52 6.22
C ILE A 247 2.67 9.07 6.27
N GLY A 248 2.40 8.32 5.22
CA GLY A 248 2.80 6.92 5.18
C GLY A 248 3.53 6.53 3.92
N THR A 249 4.46 5.58 4.04
CA THR A 249 5.16 5.02 2.88
C THR A 249 4.28 4.11 2.03
N ASP A 250 3.03 3.91 2.45
CA ASP A 250 2.02 3.19 1.68
C ASP A 250 0.88 4.11 1.24
N SER A 251 0.43 3.97 0.00
CA SER A 251 -0.62 4.81 -0.57
C SER A 251 -1.96 4.71 0.16
N HIS A 252 -2.26 3.57 0.81
CA HIS A 252 -3.51 3.36 1.54
C HIS A 252 -3.49 3.86 3.00
N THR A 253 -2.49 4.66 3.39
CA THR A 253 -2.48 5.42 4.65
C THR A 253 -3.76 6.24 4.81
N THR A 254 -4.37 6.63 3.69
CA THR A 254 -5.69 7.29 3.64
C THR A 254 -6.84 6.52 4.29
N MET A 255 -6.66 5.23 4.65
CA MET A 255 -7.66 4.47 5.39
C MET A 255 -8.04 5.13 6.72
N GLU A 256 -7.09 5.79 7.38
CA GLU A 256 -7.33 6.50 8.65
C GLU A 256 -8.19 7.77 8.50
N ASN A 257 -8.39 8.26 7.27
CA ASN A 257 -9.29 9.39 7.02
C ASN A 257 -10.73 9.07 7.46
N GLY A 258 -11.09 7.77 7.54
CA GLY A 258 -12.35 7.30 8.10
C GLY A 258 -12.53 7.64 9.58
N LEU A 259 -11.44 7.79 10.34
CA LEU A 259 -11.43 8.23 11.75
C LEU A 259 -11.48 9.77 11.91
N GLY A 260 -11.43 10.53 10.84
CA GLY A 260 -11.27 11.98 10.86
C GLY A 260 -9.82 12.44 11.02
N ILE A 261 -8.85 11.56 10.72
CA ILE A 261 -7.42 11.86 10.74
C ILE A 261 -6.99 12.28 9.33
N LEU A 262 -6.26 13.38 9.21
CA LEU A 262 -5.69 13.80 7.94
C LEU A 262 -4.42 12.99 7.66
N GLY A 263 -4.51 12.06 6.71
CA GLY A 263 -3.38 11.23 6.34
C GLY A 263 -3.36 10.88 4.86
N TRP A 264 -2.14 10.74 4.31
CA TRP A 264 -1.95 10.33 2.91
C TRP A 264 -0.62 9.62 2.68
N GLY A 265 -0.55 8.90 1.54
CA GLY A 265 0.67 8.24 1.10
C GLY A 265 1.68 9.20 0.50
N VAL A 266 2.95 9.01 0.86
CA VAL A 266 4.12 9.69 0.31
C VAL A 266 5.16 8.65 -0.15
N GLY A 267 6.20 9.10 -0.85
CA GLY A 267 7.35 8.24 -1.11
C GLY A 267 8.20 8.03 0.13
N GLY A 268 8.97 6.93 0.17
CA GLY A 268 9.88 6.64 1.27
C GLY A 268 10.83 7.80 1.55
N ILE A 269 11.31 8.47 0.52
CA ILE A 269 12.23 9.62 0.61
C ILE A 269 11.59 10.81 1.35
N GLU A 270 10.32 11.11 1.08
CA GLU A 270 9.59 12.19 1.79
C GLU A 270 9.32 11.78 3.24
N ALA A 271 9.00 10.50 3.48
CA ALA A 271 8.81 9.97 4.82
C ALA A 271 10.12 10.04 5.65
N GLU A 272 11.26 9.70 5.05
CA GLU A 272 12.59 9.82 5.65
C GLU A 272 12.90 11.27 6.04
N ALA A 273 12.65 12.21 5.15
CA ALA A 273 12.86 13.63 5.43
C ALA A 273 11.95 14.12 6.56
N ALA A 274 10.68 13.72 6.57
CA ALA A 274 9.75 14.08 7.64
C ALA A 274 10.13 13.45 8.98
N MET A 275 10.60 12.21 9.01
CA MET A 275 11.17 11.60 10.22
C MET A 275 12.34 12.44 10.77
N LEU A 276 13.12 13.04 9.89
CA LEU A 276 14.26 13.89 10.25
C LEU A 276 13.89 15.37 10.48
N GLY A 277 12.59 15.64 10.67
CA GLY A 277 12.11 16.98 11.05
C GLY A 277 11.91 17.96 9.89
N GLN A 278 12.03 17.49 8.63
CA GLN A 278 11.69 18.35 7.50
C GLN A 278 10.17 18.40 7.32
N PRO A 279 9.56 19.59 7.24
CA PRO A 279 8.15 19.69 6.91
C PRO A 279 7.90 19.28 5.46
N VAL A 280 6.71 18.77 5.19
CA VAL A 280 6.25 18.47 3.85
C VAL A 280 5.76 19.73 3.16
N SER A 281 6.38 20.09 2.06
CA SER A 281 5.97 21.23 1.24
C SER A 281 4.76 20.87 0.39
N MET A 282 3.73 21.71 0.40
CA MET A 282 2.54 21.53 -0.41
C MET A 282 1.86 22.86 -0.75
N LEU A 283 1.19 22.93 -1.89
CA LEU A 283 0.26 24.02 -2.17
C LEU A 283 -1.03 23.83 -1.36
N ILE A 284 -1.63 24.93 -0.90
CA ILE A 284 -2.95 24.87 -0.24
C ILE A 284 -3.94 24.24 -1.24
N PRO A 285 -4.52 23.06 -0.92
CA PRO A 285 -5.22 22.26 -1.91
C PRO A 285 -6.64 22.77 -2.20
N ARG A 286 -7.18 22.37 -3.36
CA ARG A 286 -8.62 22.42 -3.60
C ARG A 286 -9.29 21.28 -2.84
N VAL A 287 -10.50 21.52 -2.35
CA VAL A 287 -11.29 20.55 -1.60
C VAL A 287 -12.59 20.25 -2.35
N VAL A 288 -12.85 18.99 -2.63
CA VAL A 288 -14.09 18.51 -3.26
C VAL A 288 -15.03 18.03 -2.16
N GLY A 289 -16.17 18.65 -2.02
CA GLY A 289 -17.22 18.23 -1.10
C GLY A 289 -18.04 17.10 -1.72
N PHE A 290 -18.09 15.91 -1.08
CA PHE A 290 -18.89 14.77 -1.51
C PHE A 290 -20.06 14.57 -0.55
N LYS A 291 -21.27 14.97 -0.96
CA LYS A 291 -22.46 14.87 -0.13
C LYS A 291 -23.04 13.47 -0.14
N LEU A 292 -23.22 12.89 1.03
CA LEU A 292 -23.93 11.62 1.21
C LEU A 292 -25.35 11.87 1.73
N SER A 293 -26.33 11.21 1.14
CA SER A 293 -27.73 11.23 1.55
C SER A 293 -28.32 9.83 1.50
N GLY A 294 -29.48 9.62 2.17
CA GLY A 294 -30.13 8.31 2.22
C GLY A 294 -29.41 7.29 3.10
N GLU A 295 -29.82 6.03 2.96
CA GLU A 295 -29.29 4.88 3.72
C GLU A 295 -28.90 3.75 2.76
N ILE A 296 -27.94 2.91 3.15
CA ILE A 296 -27.47 1.78 2.35
C ILE A 296 -28.58 0.71 2.31
N PRO A 297 -29.02 0.23 1.13
CA PRO A 297 -30.07 -0.77 1.03
C PRO A 297 -29.65 -2.12 1.59
N ALA A 298 -30.62 -2.91 2.06
CA ALA A 298 -30.37 -4.29 2.46
C ALA A 298 -29.81 -5.12 1.29
N GLY A 299 -28.79 -5.95 1.56
CA GLY A 299 -28.08 -6.73 0.54
C GLY A 299 -26.97 -6.01 -0.21
N VAL A 300 -26.81 -4.69 -0.01
CA VAL A 300 -25.68 -3.90 -0.50
C VAL A 300 -24.58 -3.90 0.56
N THR A 301 -23.35 -4.07 0.12
CA THR A 301 -22.18 -4.12 0.98
C THR A 301 -21.37 -2.81 0.97
N ALA A 302 -20.47 -2.63 1.93
CA ALA A 302 -19.50 -1.53 1.92
C ALA A 302 -18.68 -1.49 0.62
N THR A 303 -18.36 -2.66 0.05
CA THR A 303 -17.63 -2.78 -1.22
C THR A 303 -18.42 -2.15 -2.38
N ASP A 304 -19.72 -2.34 -2.44
CA ASP A 304 -20.56 -1.76 -3.48
C ASP A 304 -20.57 -0.23 -3.42
N VAL A 305 -20.65 0.31 -2.19
CA VAL A 305 -20.59 1.76 -1.95
C VAL A 305 -19.25 2.33 -2.37
N VAL A 306 -18.14 1.71 -1.96
CA VAL A 306 -16.80 2.22 -2.27
C VAL A 306 -16.47 2.14 -3.76
N LEU A 307 -16.90 1.08 -4.46
CA LEU A 307 -16.72 0.98 -5.91
C LEU A 307 -17.53 2.05 -6.66
N THR A 308 -18.74 2.36 -6.18
CA THR A 308 -19.56 3.44 -6.75
C THR A 308 -18.89 4.80 -6.57
N ILE A 309 -18.40 5.10 -5.36
CA ILE A 309 -17.68 6.35 -5.06
C ILE A 309 -16.38 6.43 -5.89
N THR A 310 -15.66 5.31 -6.03
CA THR A 310 -14.42 5.25 -6.81
C THR A 310 -14.66 5.60 -8.28
N GLU A 311 -15.70 5.03 -8.90
CA GLU A 311 -16.10 5.36 -10.28
C GLU A 311 -16.44 6.85 -10.42
N MET A 312 -17.27 7.39 -9.51
CA MET A 312 -17.70 8.79 -9.55
C MET A 312 -16.55 9.78 -9.39
N LEU A 313 -15.68 9.57 -8.39
CA LEU A 313 -14.55 10.47 -8.11
C LEU A 313 -13.48 10.39 -9.22
N ARG A 314 -13.21 9.20 -9.73
CA ARG A 314 -12.26 9.06 -10.86
C ARG A 314 -12.78 9.73 -12.12
N ALA A 315 -14.07 9.60 -12.42
CA ALA A 315 -14.71 10.27 -13.55
C ALA A 315 -14.74 11.80 -13.39
N HIS A 316 -14.88 12.30 -12.15
CA HIS A 316 -14.85 13.73 -11.85
C HIS A 316 -13.45 14.35 -11.99
N GLY A 317 -12.41 13.59 -11.65
CA GLY A 317 -11.03 14.06 -11.70
C GLY A 317 -10.60 14.79 -10.42
N VAL A 318 -10.15 14.01 -9.42
CA VAL A 318 -9.77 14.53 -8.09
C VAL A 318 -8.26 14.44 -7.82
N VAL A 319 -7.44 14.23 -8.85
CA VAL A 319 -5.98 14.17 -8.70
C VAL A 319 -5.45 15.48 -8.11
N GLN A 320 -4.60 15.38 -7.08
CA GLN A 320 -4.05 16.49 -6.28
C GLN A 320 -5.08 17.29 -5.47
N LYS A 321 -6.34 16.84 -5.40
CA LYS A 321 -7.38 17.47 -4.57
C LYS A 321 -7.59 16.67 -3.28
N PHE A 322 -8.12 17.33 -2.28
CA PHE A 322 -8.70 16.68 -1.10
C PHE A 322 -10.18 16.41 -1.37
N VAL A 323 -10.70 15.33 -0.78
CA VAL A 323 -12.14 15.01 -0.78
C VAL A 323 -12.63 15.03 0.66
N GLU A 324 -13.78 15.61 0.92
CA GLU A 324 -14.44 15.54 2.22
C GLU A 324 -15.87 15.05 2.08
N PHE A 325 -16.23 14.06 2.91
CA PHE A 325 -17.58 13.53 2.98
C PHE A 325 -18.41 14.30 3.98
N TYR A 326 -19.61 14.70 3.58
CA TYR A 326 -20.54 15.48 4.42
C TYR A 326 -22.00 15.13 4.10
N GLY A 327 -22.96 15.73 4.79
CA GLY A 327 -24.38 15.50 4.62
C GLY A 327 -24.96 14.48 5.60
N ASN A 328 -26.28 14.33 5.59
CA ASN A 328 -26.99 13.50 6.57
C ASN A 328 -26.76 11.99 6.41
N GLY A 329 -26.37 11.55 5.22
CA GLY A 329 -26.03 10.15 4.94
C GLY A 329 -24.73 9.70 5.64
N VAL A 330 -23.85 10.61 6.06
CA VAL A 330 -22.61 10.25 6.76
C VAL A 330 -22.91 9.46 8.05
N LYS A 331 -23.96 9.80 8.80
CA LYS A 331 -24.34 9.10 10.04
C LYS A 331 -24.80 7.65 9.83
N SER A 332 -25.27 7.31 8.63
CA SER A 332 -25.66 5.95 8.26
C SER A 332 -24.51 5.09 7.75
N VAL A 333 -23.29 5.65 7.68
CA VAL A 333 -22.07 4.94 7.25
C VAL A 333 -21.24 4.57 8.49
N PRO A 334 -21.23 3.31 8.92
CA PRO A 334 -20.39 2.85 10.04
C PRO A 334 -18.91 3.15 9.80
N LEU A 335 -18.13 3.32 10.86
CA LEU A 335 -16.72 3.70 10.74
C LEU A 335 -15.91 2.75 9.86
N ALA A 336 -16.11 1.45 9.97
CA ALA A 336 -15.43 0.47 9.12
C ALA A 336 -15.70 0.69 7.61
N ASN A 337 -16.92 1.14 7.25
CA ASN A 337 -17.24 1.51 5.87
C ASN A 337 -16.52 2.80 5.46
N ARG A 338 -16.42 3.81 6.36
CA ARG A 338 -15.66 5.04 6.11
C ARG A 338 -14.19 4.74 5.87
N ALA A 339 -13.61 3.86 6.67
CA ALA A 339 -12.23 3.38 6.50
C ALA A 339 -12.04 2.68 5.14
N THR A 340 -13.00 1.84 4.72
CA THR A 340 -13.00 1.20 3.40
C THR A 340 -13.01 2.23 2.27
N ILE A 341 -13.80 3.30 2.39
CA ILE A 341 -13.87 4.40 1.41
C ILE A 341 -12.55 5.17 1.38
N GLY A 342 -12.03 5.57 2.54
CA GLY A 342 -10.75 6.25 2.67
C GLY A 342 -9.58 5.45 2.10
N ASN A 343 -9.59 4.12 2.29
CA ASN A 343 -8.59 3.21 1.74
C ASN A 343 -8.47 3.31 0.21
N MET A 344 -9.57 3.51 -0.51
CA MET A 344 -9.61 3.58 -1.97
C MET A 344 -9.27 4.97 -2.54
N SER A 345 -8.82 5.91 -1.71
CA SER A 345 -8.41 7.27 -2.13
C SER A 345 -7.37 7.25 -3.27
N PRO A 346 -6.32 6.42 -3.22
CA PRO A 346 -5.37 6.32 -4.33
C PRO A 346 -5.99 5.81 -5.63
N GLU A 347 -6.98 4.94 -5.57
CA GLU A 347 -7.64 4.34 -6.72
C GLU A 347 -8.51 5.35 -7.47
N PHE A 348 -9.19 6.26 -6.77
CA PHE A 348 -9.89 7.36 -7.41
C PHE A 348 -9.02 8.62 -7.62
N GLY A 349 -7.82 8.66 -7.04
CA GLY A 349 -6.77 9.64 -7.35
C GLY A 349 -6.71 10.86 -6.45
N SER A 350 -7.47 10.94 -5.35
CA SER A 350 -7.35 12.05 -4.40
C SER A 350 -6.12 11.91 -3.49
N THR A 351 -5.69 13.02 -2.90
CA THR A 351 -4.64 13.01 -1.89
C THR A 351 -5.15 12.43 -0.57
N CYS A 352 -6.35 12.81 -0.15
CA CYS A 352 -7.07 12.24 0.99
C CYS A 352 -8.58 12.22 0.74
N ALA A 353 -9.32 11.46 1.55
CA ALA A 353 -10.77 11.35 1.50
C ALA A 353 -11.33 11.29 2.92
N MET A 354 -11.50 12.46 3.53
CA MET A 354 -11.69 12.63 4.96
C MET A 354 -13.17 12.59 5.36
N PHE A 355 -13.46 11.90 6.44
CA PHE A 355 -14.73 11.96 7.15
C PHE A 355 -14.62 12.85 8.39
N PRO A 356 -15.72 13.48 8.84
CA PRO A 356 -15.73 14.23 10.10
C PRO A 356 -15.65 13.28 11.30
N ILE A 357 -15.21 13.84 12.44
CA ILE A 357 -15.26 13.16 13.75
C ILE A 357 -16.69 13.28 14.28
N ASP A 358 -17.29 12.18 14.72
CA ASP A 358 -18.64 12.10 15.26
C ASP A 358 -18.81 10.93 16.27
N GLU A 359 -20.05 10.62 16.64
CA GLU A 359 -20.39 9.54 17.55
C GLU A 359 -19.91 8.16 17.05
N GLU A 360 -19.85 7.94 15.72
CA GLU A 360 -19.33 6.68 15.17
C GLU A 360 -17.82 6.56 15.39
N THR A 361 -17.07 7.67 15.31
CA THR A 361 -15.66 7.69 15.70
C THR A 361 -15.48 7.31 17.17
N ILE A 362 -16.29 7.88 18.07
CA ILE A 362 -16.22 7.57 19.51
C ILE A 362 -16.53 6.09 19.78
N LYS A 363 -17.61 5.56 19.22
CA LYS A 363 -17.96 4.14 19.35
C LYS A 363 -16.85 3.20 18.90
N TYR A 364 -16.17 3.55 17.80
CA TYR A 364 -15.06 2.75 17.30
C TYR A 364 -13.84 2.80 18.24
N LEU A 365 -13.52 3.97 18.78
CA LEU A 365 -12.45 4.10 19.76
C LEU A 365 -12.75 3.34 21.06
N GLU A 366 -14.01 3.35 21.51
CA GLU A 366 -14.47 2.53 22.65
C GLU A 366 -14.31 1.04 22.36
N LEU A 367 -14.75 0.58 21.19
CA LEU A 367 -14.67 -0.81 20.77
C LEU A 367 -13.23 -1.30 20.67
N THR A 368 -12.35 -0.47 20.12
CA THR A 368 -10.93 -0.82 19.90
C THR A 368 -10.03 -0.59 21.12
N GLY A 369 -10.62 -0.34 22.31
CA GLY A 369 -9.91 -0.40 23.58
C GLY A 369 -9.21 0.90 23.99
N ARG A 370 -9.47 2.06 23.33
CA ARG A 370 -8.89 3.34 23.72
C ARG A 370 -9.35 3.70 25.14
N SER A 371 -8.49 4.42 25.88
CA SER A 371 -8.80 4.82 27.25
C SER A 371 -9.97 5.83 27.27
N ALA A 372 -10.73 5.83 28.37
CA ALA A 372 -11.79 6.82 28.55
C ALA A 372 -11.26 8.26 28.52
N GLU A 373 -10.01 8.46 28.90
CA GLU A 373 -9.33 9.74 28.87
C GLU A 373 -9.05 10.19 27.43
N ASP A 374 -8.49 9.30 26.59
CA ASP A 374 -8.22 9.59 25.18
C ASP A 374 -9.52 9.91 24.44
N ILE A 375 -10.56 9.13 24.67
CA ILE A 375 -11.89 9.33 24.08
C ILE A 375 -12.47 10.69 24.47
N ALA A 376 -12.40 11.04 25.75
CA ALA A 376 -12.88 12.33 26.24
C ALA A 376 -12.07 13.51 25.66
N ARG A 377 -10.75 13.34 25.49
CA ARG A 377 -9.87 14.34 24.84
C ARG A 377 -10.26 14.53 23.36
N VAL A 378 -10.47 13.44 22.62
CA VAL A 378 -10.88 13.49 21.21
C VAL A 378 -12.19 14.25 21.06
N GLU A 379 -13.21 13.92 21.83
CA GLU A 379 -14.52 14.55 21.75
C GLU A 379 -14.45 16.03 22.12
N ALA A 380 -13.81 16.38 23.25
CA ALA A 380 -13.69 17.76 23.71
C ALA A 380 -12.89 18.62 22.73
N TYR A 381 -11.77 18.10 22.20
CA TYR A 381 -10.93 18.79 21.23
C TYR A 381 -11.68 19.03 19.91
N ALA A 382 -12.29 17.99 19.35
CA ALA A 382 -13.02 18.10 18.09
C ALA A 382 -14.16 19.14 18.18
N LYS A 383 -14.87 19.20 19.30
CA LYS A 383 -15.91 20.21 19.56
C LYS A 383 -15.31 21.63 19.72
N ALA A 384 -14.21 21.78 20.45
CA ALA A 384 -13.55 23.08 20.65
C ALA A 384 -13.02 23.69 19.36
N GLN A 385 -12.56 22.85 18.42
CA GLN A 385 -11.99 23.25 17.13
C GLN A 385 -13.04 23.31 15.99
N GLY A 386 -14.32 22.96 16.26
CA GLY A 386 -15.34 22.88 15.21
C GLY A 386 -15.04 21.79 14.16
N MET A 387 -14.43 20.68 14.58
CA MET A 387 -14.14 19.50 13.77
C MET A 387 -15.15 18.36 14.02
N TRP A 388 -16.03 18.52 15.01
CA TRP A 388 -17.12 17.61 15.31
C TRP A 388 -18.28 17.81 14.32
N LEU A 389 -18.85 16.69 13.82
CA LEU A 389 -20.01 16.75 12.92
C LEU A 389 -21.28 17.21 13.66
N GLU A 390 -21.69 18.43 13.41
CA GLU A 390 -22.97 18.99 13.86
C GLU A 390 -23.93 19.12 12.67
N MET A 391 -25.07 18.42 12.73
CA MET A 391 -26.04 18.38 11.63
C MET A 391 -26.72 19.71 11.32
N ASP A 392 -26.81 20.59 12.32
CA ASP A 392 -27.43 21.90 12.19
C ASP A 392 -26.41 23.01 11.88
N ALA A 393 -25.12 22.68 11.82
CA ALA A 393 -24.07 23.63 11.45
C ALA A 393 -24.15 24.00 9.96
N PRO A 394 -23.75 25.22 9.58
CA PRO A 394 -23.60 25.56 8.16
C PRO A 394 -22.60 24.63 7.47
N GLU A 395 -22.95 24.12 6.30
CA GLU A 395 -22.02 23.34 5.47
C GLU A 395 -20.81 24.23 5.07
N ALA A 396 -19.59 23.66 5.04
CA ALA A 396 -18.42 24.36 4.55
C ALA A 396 -18.56 24.66 3.05
N GLU A 397 -17.86 25.71 2.58
CA GLU A 397 -17.73 25.94 1.14
C GLU A 397 -16.60 25.05 0.59
N TYR A 398 -16.88 24.41 -0.57
CA TYR A 398 -15.93 23.54 -1.27
C TYR A 398 -15.61 24.08 -2.66
N SER A 399 -14.47 23.67 -3.20
CA SER A 399 -14.09 24.05 -4.56
C SER A 399 -15.01 23.44 -5.62
N GLU A 400 -15.48 22.24 -5.39
CA GLU A 400 -16.33 21.46 -6.27
C GLU A 400 -17.27 20.58 -5.43
N TYR A 401 -18.38 20.12 -6.04
CA TYR A 401 -19.41 19.39 -5.31
C TYR A 401 -19.83 18.14 -6.07
N LEU A 402 -19.96 17.03 -5.35
CA LEU A 402 -20.59 15.78 -5.79
C LEU A 402 -21.65 15.35 -4.78
N GLU A 403 -22.61 14.55 -5.21
CA GLU A 403 -23.65 14.00 -4.35
C GLU A 403 -23.95 12.54 -4.72
N LEU A 404 -24.13 11.70 -3.70
CA LEU A 404 -24.58 10.31 -3.82
C LEU A 404 -25.72 10.05 -2.83
N ASP A 405 -26.85 9.64 -3.35
CA ASP A 405 -27.91 9.01 -2.56
C ASP A 405 -27.57 7.53 -2.39
N LEU A 406 -27.19 7.14 -1.15
CA LEU A 406 -26.79 5.78 -0.81
C LEU A 406 -27.86 4.73 -1.15
N SER A 407 -29.15 5.13 -1.15
CA SER A 407 -30.27 4.24 -1.51
C SER A 407 -30.26 3.78 -2.97
N THR A 408 -29.46 4.43 -3.82
CA THR A 408 -29.31 4.09 -5.26
C THR A 408 -28.18 3.10 -5.54
N VAL A 409 -27.36 2.78 -4.54
CA VAL A 409 -26.24 1.85 -4.71
C VAL A 409 -26.78 0.43 -4.90
N VAL A 410 -26.15 -0.30 -5.80
CA VAL A 410 -26.52 -1.69 -6.13
C VAL A 410 -25.28 -2.58 -6.13
N PRO A 411 -25.45 -3.91 -5.93
CA PRO A 411 -24.36 -4.87 -5.93
C PRO A 411 -23.48 -4.76 -7.18
N SER A 412 -22.16 -4.71 -6.97
CA SER A 412 -21.18 -4.41 -8.01
C SER A 412 -19.87 -5.19 -7.79
N ILE A 413 -19.13 -5.37 -8.88
CA ILE A 413 -17.73 -5.78 -8.89
C ILE A 413 -16.92 -4.75 -9.68
N ALA A 414 -15.58 -4.85 -9.71
CA ALA A 414 -14.76 -4.00 -10.57
C ALA A 414 -13.68 -4.82 -11.30
N GLY A 415 -13.46 -4.53 -12.57
CA GLY A 415 -12.44 -5.22 -13.38
C GLY A 415 -12.74 -5.15 -14.89
N PRO A 416 -11.93 -5.87 -15.68
CA PRO A 416 -10.85 -6.79 -15.30
C PRO A 416 -9.47 -6.17 -15.06
N LYS A 417 -9.32 -4.82 -15.15
CA LYS A 417 -8.00 -4.16 -15.11
C LYS A 417 -7.82 -3.15 -13.99
N ARG A 418 -8.89 -2.43 -13.60
CA ARG A 418 -8.78 -1.26 -12.71
C ARG A 418 -9.91 -1.23 -11.69
N PRO A 419 -9.68 -0.67 -10.50
CA PRO A 419 -10.71 -0.55 -9.45
C PRO A 419 -11.90 0.34 -9.84
N GLN A 420 -11.69 1.35 -10.68
CA GLN A 420 -12.74 2.25 -11.16
C GLN A 420 -13.59 1.68 -12.30
N ASP A 421 -13.20 0.54 -12.89
CA ASP A 421 -13.96 -0.14 -13.94
C ASP A 421 -15.10 -0.95 -13.28
N ARG A 422 -16.06 -0.23 -12.67
CA ARG A 422 -17.18 -0.82 -11.95
C ARG A 422 -18.17 -1.50 -12.90
N ILE A 423 -18.63 -2.68 -12.53
CA ILE A 423 -19.58 -3.51 -13.24
C ILE A 423 -20.73 -3.86 -12.29
N LEU A 424 -21.97 -3.60 -12.67
CA LEU A 424 -23.12 -4.09 -11.91
C LEU A 424 -23.11 -5.61 -11.89
N LEU A 425 -23.37 -6.23 -10.73
CA LEU A 425 -23.34 -7.69 -10.60
C LEU A 425 -24.26 -8.39 -11.58
N SER A 426 -25.46 -7.81 -11.84
CA SER A 426 -26.41 -8.28 -12.86
C SER A 426 -25.88 -8.24 -14.29
N ASN A 427 -24.79 -7.50 -14.55
CA ASN A 427 -24.15 -7.40 -15.86
C ASN A 427 -22.78 -8.12 -15.93
N SER A 428 -22.36 -8.76 -14.86
CA SER A 428 -20.99 -9.33 -14.74
C SER A 428 -20.66 -10.32 -15.85
N LYS A 429 -21.56 -11.24 -16.15
CA LYS A 429 -21.43 -12.22 -17.25
C LYS A 429 -21.30 -11.53 -18.61
N ALA A 430 -22.15 -10.55 -18.90
CA ALA A 430 -22.13 -9.82 -20.16
C ALA A 430 -20.84 -8.99 -20.33
N ALA A 431 -20.36 -8.35 -19.27
CA ALA A 431 -19.10 -7.61 -19.25
C ALA A 431 -17.90 -8.53 -19.48
N PHE A 432 -17.83 -9.65 -18.77
CA PHE A 432 -16.79 -10.66 -19.01
C PHE A 432 -16.73 -11.09 -20.48
N ARG A 433 -17.88 -11.47 -21.07
CA ARG A 433 -17.97 -11.89 -22.48
C ARG A 433 -17.57 -10.80 -23.47
N LYS A 434 -17.83 -9.53 -23.15
CA LYS A 434 -17.42 -8.36 -23.95
C LYS A 434 -15.89 -8.21 -23.95
N ASP A 435 -15.26 -8.44 -22.82
CA ASP A 435 -13.82 -8.20 -22.63
C ASP A 435 -12.94 -9.39 -23.04
N LEU A 436 -13.50 -10.61 -22.99
CA LEU A 436 -12.78 -11.86 -23.31
C LEU A 436 -11.98 -11.85 -24.63
N PRO A 437 -12.49 -11.27 -25.76
CA PRO A 437 -11.73 -11.22 -27.00
C PRO A 437 -10.40 -10.43 -26.91
N THR A 438 -10.23 -9.58 -25.90
CA THR A 438 -8.97 -8.87 -25.67
C THR A 438 -7.90 -9.79 -25.05
N TYR A 439 -8.32 -10.89 -24.41
CA TYR A 439 -7.46 -11.80 -23.63
C TYR A 439 -7.35 -13.20 -24.22
N SER A 440 -8.02 -13.48 -25.35
CA SER A 440 -8.04 -14.74 -26.06
C SER A 440 -7.96 -14.52 -27.56
N ASP A 441 -7.67 -15.59 -28.34
CA ASP A 441 -7.66 -15.53 -29.79
C ASP A 441 -9.07 -15.43 -30.43
N GLY A 442 -10.13 -15.44 -29.62
CA GLY A 442 -11.51 -15.35 -30.06
C GLY A 442 -12.07 -16.63 -30.67
N GLU A 443 -11.32 -17.74 -30.71
CA GLU A 443 -11.72 -19.00 -31.33
C GLU A 443 -12.42 -19.93 -30.31
N THR A 444 -13.24 -20.83 -30.85
CA THR A 444 -13.78 -21.97 -30.09
C THR A 444 -13.08 -23.24 -30.55
N LYS A 445 -12.38 -23.90 -29.63
CA LYS A 445 -11.53 -25.05 -29.85
C LYS A 445 -12.19 -26.34 -29.33
N GLU A 446 -11.79 -27.46 -29.89
CA GLU A 446 -12.15 -28.77 -29.34
C GLU A 446 -11.43 -29.04 -28.02
N ALA A 447 -12.06 -29.78 -27.11
CA ALA A 447 -11.47 -30.13 -25.83
C ALA A 447 -10.15 -30.92 -26.01
N VAL A 448 -9.11 -30.52 -25.29
CA VAL A 448 -7.81 -31.18 -25.25
C VAL A 448 -7.47 -31.65 -23.85
N ARG A 449 -6.53 -32.61 -23.71
CA ARG A 449 -6.02 -33.01 -22.40
C ARG A 449 -4.73 -32.24 -22.09
N ALA A 450 -4.65 -31.71 -20.86
CA ALA A 450 -3.43 -31.12 -20.35
C ALA A 450 -2.31 -32.16 -20.24
N THR A 451 -1.06 -31.71 -20.38
CA THR A 451 0.12 -32.50 -20.04
C THR A 451 0.12 -32.81 -18.55
N LYS A 452 0.33 -34.08 -18.19
CA LYS A 452 0.43 -34.46 -16.77
C LYS A 452 1.71 -33.92 -16.18
N VAL A 453 1.57 -33.12 -15.11
CA VAL A 453 2.67 -32.54 -14.35
C VAL A 453 2.80 -33.29 -13.02
N GLU A 454 4.02 -33.77 -12.69
CA GLU A 454 4.34 -34.20 -11.33
C GLU A 454 4.84 -32.98 -10.56
N GLY A 455 4.07 -32.52 -9.58
CA GLY A 455 4.43 -31.39 -8.72
C GLY A 455 4.32 -31.77 -7.25
N ASP A 456 5.18 -31.19 -6.42
CA ASP A 456 5.04 -31.27 -4.97
C ASP A 456 3.79 -30.50 -4.57
N SER A 457 2.81 -31.22 -4.05
CA SER A 457 1.54 -30.65 -3.62
C SER A 457 1.62 -30.19 -2.18
N TYR A 458 2.02 -28.93 -1.93
CA TYR A 458 1.69 -28.26 -0.67
C TYR A 458 0.18 -27.97 -0.55
N ASN A 459 -0.63 -28.38 -1.53
CA ASN A 459 -1.97 -27.89 -1.77
C ASN A 459 -2.93 -29.07 -1.90
N GLN A 460 -4.01 -29.06 -1.11
CA GLN A 460 -5.14 -29.93 -1.36
C GLN A 460 -6.15 -29.20 -2.26
N SER A 461 -6.07 -29.41 -3.56
CA SER A 461 -7.25 -29.25 -4.40
C SER A 461 -8.24 -30.37 -4.05
N PHE A 462 -9.53 -30.12 -4.20
CA PHE A 462 -10.54 -31.17 -4.02
C PHE A 462 -10.47 -32.18 -5.18
N ALA A 463 -10.89 -33.42 -4.93
CA ALA A 463 -11.01 -34.41 -6.01
C ALA A 463 -11.94 -33.89 -7.12
N GLY A 464 -11.52 -34.00 -8.38
CA GLY A 464 -12.34 -33.61 -9.52
C GLY A 464 -13.46 -34.64 -9.76
N HIS A 465 -14.69 -34.17 -9.94
CA HIS A 465 -15.87 -34.99 -10.14
C HIS A 465 -16.59 -34.70 -11.46
N GLY A 466 -15.85 -34.23 -12.48
CA GLY A 466 -16.41 -33.89 -13.79
C GLY A 466 -16.93 -32.46 -13.88
N GLU A 467 -16.58 -31.60 -12.95
CA GLU A 467 -16.89 -30.16 -13.01
C GLU A 467 -16.23 -29.51 -14.24
N SER A 468 -16.88 -28.49 -14.79
CA SER A 468 -16.41 -27.83 -16.00
C SER A 468 -16.63 -26.31 -15.95
N ALA A 469 -15.56 -25.55 -16.14
CA ALA A 469 -15.64 -24.11 -16.40
C ALA A 469 -16.19 -23.79 -17.80
N ALA A 470 -16.25 -24.76 -18.69
CA ALA A 470 -16.81 -24.64 -20.04
C ALA A 470 -18.35 -24.84 -20.10
N ALA A 471 -19.01 -25.14 -18.97
CA ALA A 471 -20.44 -25.46 -18.96
C ALA A 471 -21.31 -24.32 -19.47
N SER A 472 -20.89 -23.04 -19.34
CA SER A 472 -21.56 -21.84 -19.81
C SER A 472 -21.00 -21.28 -21.13
N ALA A 473 -20.14 -21.99 -21.84
CA ALA A 473 -19.35 -21.47 -22.96
C ALA A 473 -20.15 -21.21 -24.25
N GLU A 474 -21.42 -21.59 -24.33
CA GLU A 474 -22.22 -21.33 -25.53
C GLU A 474 -22.29 -19.81 -25.85
N GLY A 475 -21.92 -19.48 -27.09
CA GLY A 475 -21.95 -18.07 -27.58
C GLY A 475 -20.73 -17.23 -27.27
N ARG A 476 -19.62 -17.82 -26.78
CA ARG A 476 -18.31 -17.16 -26.59
C ARG A 476 -17.13 -18.01 -27.09
N ALA A 477 -15.96 -17.40 -27.18
CA ALA A 477 -14.70 -18.14 -27.35
C ALA A 477 -14.51 -19.16 -26.22
N SER A 478 -14.00 -20.36 -26.56
CA SER A 478 -13.82 -21.45 -25.63
C SER A 478 -12.59 -22.29 -26.01
N SER A 479 -11.77 -22.65 -25.04
CA SER A 479 -10.61 -23.51 -25.21
C SER A 479 -10.59 -24.56 -24.07
N PRO A 480 -11.49 -25.57 -24.11
CA PRO A 480 -11.65 -26.50 -23.00
C PRO A 480 -10.40 -27.39 -22.83
N VAL A 481 -9.87 -27.47 -21.61
CA VAL A 481 -8.70 -28.27 -21.26
C VAL A 481 -9.08 -29.22 -20.12
N ILE A 482 -9.01 -30.55 -20.40
CA ILE A 482 -9.30 -31.59 -19.41
C ILE A 482 -8.04 -31.82 -18.58
N VAL A 483 -8.14 -31.64 -17.30
CA VAL A 483 -7.06 -31.77 -16.30
C VAL A 483 -7.35 -32.95 -15.38
N GLU A 484 -6.36 -33.81 -15.15
CA GLU A 484 -6.41 -34.86 -14.15
C GLU A 484 -6.05 -34.30 -12.79
N SER A 485 -6.98 -34.37 -11.82
CA SER A 485 -6.72 -33.91 -10.45
C SER A 485 -5.73 -34.82 -9.73
N PRO A 486 -4.71 -34.27 -9.06
CA PRO A 486 -3.81 -35.06 -8.21
C PRO A 486 -4.51 -35.86 -7.09
N GLN A 487 -5.68 -35.36 -6.65
CA GLN A 487 -6.50 -36.00 -5.62
C GLN A 487 -7.51 -37.02 -6.20
N GLY A 488 -7.50 -37.19 -7.51
CA GLY A 488 -8.34 -38.13 -8.27
C GLY A 488 -9.49 -37.44 -9.01
N GLY A 489 -9.92 -38.11 -10.09
CA GLY A 489 -10.94 -37.57 -10.97
C GLY A 489 -10.40 -36.59 -12.02
N GLU A 490 -11.29 -35.98 -12.79
CA GLU A 490 -10.97 -35.04 -13.85
C GLU A 490 -11.89 -33.81 -13.76
N TYR A 491 -11.41 -32.66 -14.18
CA TYR A 491 -12.20 -31.45 -14.37
C TYR A 491 -11.79 -30.75 -15.67
N THR A 492 -12.65 -29.87 -16.17
CA THR A 492 -12.38 -29.13 -17.41
C THR A 492 -12.23 -27.65 -17.14
N LEU A 493 -11.07 -27.09 -17.48
CA LEU A 493 -10.77 -25.66 -17.46
C LEU A 493 -11.17 -25.02 -18.78
N ASP A 494 -11.49 -23.71 -18.77
CA ASP A 494 -11.77 -22.92 -19.97
C ASP A 494 -11.53 -21.43 -19.68
N HIS A 495 -11.59 -20.57 -20.69
CA HIS A 495 -11.57 -19.13 -20.51
C HIS A 495 -12.61 -18.67 -19.50
N GLY A 496 -12.22 -17.74 -18.60
CA GLY A 496 -13.06 -17.23 -17.53
C GLY A 496 -13.08 -18.09 -16.28
N MET A 497 -12.38 -19.22 -16.25
CA MET A 497 -12.21 -19.99 -15.01
C MET A 497 -11.64 -19.11 -13.90
N VAL A 498 -12.18 -19.21 -12.69
CA VAL A 498 -11.62 -18.58 -11.50
C VAL A 498 -10.45 -19.44 -11.01
N ALA A 499 -9.23 -18.95 -11.16
CA ALA A 499 -8.02 -19.63 -10.70
C ALA A 499 -7.68 -19.28 -9.24
N ILE A 500 -8.00 -18.06 -8.82
CA ILE A 500 -7.77 -17.55 -7.47
C ILE A 500 -9.07 -16.92 -6.93
N ALA A 501 -9.47 -17.34 -5.73
CA ALA A 501 -10.51 -16.71 -4.94
C ALA A 501 -9.91 -16.28 -3.59
N SER A 502 -9.76 -14.97 -3.34
CA SER A 502 -8.99 -14.47 -2.21
C SER A 502 -9.76 -13.47 -1.36
N ILE A 503 -9.98 -13.81 -0.10
CA ILE A 503 -10.40 -12.86 0.94
C ILE A 503 -9.11 -12.29 1.53
N THR A 504 -8.80 -11.04 1.19
CA THR A 504 -7.48 -10.42 1.43
C THR A 504 -7.55 -8.90 1.47
N SER A 505 -6.46 -8.25 1.87
CA SER A 505 -6.24 -6.81 1.81
C SER A 505 -6.91 -5.97 2.89
N CYS A 506 -6.39 -4.76 3.06
CA CYS A 506 -6.86 -3.78 4.04
C CYS A 506 -8.27 -3.23 3.75
N THR A 507 -8.74 -3.26 2.50
CA THR A 507 -10.00 -2.63 2.10
C THR A 507 -11.21 -3.22 2.80
N ASN A 508 -11.37 -4.53 2.76
CA ASN A 508 -12.56 -5.20 3.28
C ASN A 508 -12.32 -5.95 4.60
N THR A 509 -11.09 -6.33 4.94
CA THR A 509 -10.80 -7.16 6.12
C THR A 509 -10.91 -6.39 7.44
N SER A 510 -10.90 -5.05 7.40
CA SER A 510 -11.19 -4.20 8.56
C SER A 510 -12.69 -4.04 8.83
N ASN A 511 -13.55 -4.61 7.97
CA ASN A 511 -15.00 -4.45 8.06
C ASN A 511 -15.68 -5.74 8.48
N PRO A 512 -16.08 -5.86 9.78
CA PRO A 512 -16.71 -7.07 10.28
C PRO A 512 -17.98 -7.46 9.52
N SER A 513 -18.76 -6.51 9.03
CA SER A 513 -20.05 -6.81 8.39
C SER A 513 -19.87 -7.67 7.13
N VAL A 514 -18.90 -7.36 6.28
CA VAL A 514 -18.66 -8.13 5.05
C VAL A 514 -17.94 -9.44 5.31
N LEU A 515 -17.09 -9.51 6.35
CA LEU A 515 -16.42 -10.76 6.71
C LEU A 515 -17.35 -11.77 7.40
N VAL A 516 -18.18 -11.31 8.34
CA VAL A 516 -19.22 -12.12 8.96
C VAL A 516 -20.23 -12.57 7.90
N ALA A 517 -20.64 -11.69 6.99
CA ALA A 517 -21.49 -12.08 5.86
C ALA A 517 -20.88 -13.20 5.01
N ALA A 518 -19.56 -13.15 4.75
CA ALA A 518 -18.86 -14.22 4.04
C ALA A 518 -18.91 -15.56 4.79
N GLY A 519 -18.64 -15.55 6.11
CA GLY A 519 -18.73 -16.73 6.95
C GLY A 519 -20.14 -17.32 7.03
N LEU A 520 -21.17 -16.47 7.15
CA LEU A 520 -22.57 -16.90 7.17
C LEU A 520 -23.03 -17.44 5.81
N LEU A 521 -22.58 -16.84 4.71
CA LEU A 521 -22.83 -17.35 3.36
C LEU A 521 -22.18 -18.74 3.17
N ALA A 522 -20.94 -18.91 3.64
CA ALA A 522 -20.26 -20.21 3.63
C ALA A 522 -21.04 -21.27 4.44
N ARG A 523 -21.57 -20.91 5.61
CA ARG A 523 -22.43 -21.77 6.44
C ARG A 523 -23.65 -22.25 5.67
N LYS A 524 -24.42 -21.32 5.11
CA LYS A 524 -25.63 -21.63 4.34
C LYS A 524 -25.31 -22.47 3.08
N ALA A 525 -24.20 -22.17 2.40
CA ALA A 525 -23.75 -22.96 1.26
C ALA A 525 -23.43 -24.41 1.64
N ASN A 526 -22.72 -24.63 2.76
CA ASN A 526 -22.39 -25.96 3.27
C ASN A 526 -23.66 -26.76 3.70
N GLU A 527 -24.60 -26.09 4.35
CA GLU A 527 -25.89 -26.72 4.74
C GLU A 527 -26.67 -27.26 3.54
N LEU A 528 -26.55 -26.58 2.37
CA LEU A 528 -27.15 -27.01 1.11
C LEU A 528 -26.23 -27.91 0.26
N GLY A 529 -25.02 -28.23 0.75
CA GLY A 529 -24.10 -29.16 0.08
C GLY A 529 -23.26 -28.56 -1.03
N LEU A 530 -23.25 -27.23 -1.19
CA LEU A 530 -22.42 -26.57 -2.17
C LEU A 530 -20.91 -26.64 -1.82
N LYS A 531 -20.03 -26.63 -2.81
CA LYS A 531 -18.58 -26.67 -2.66
C LYS A 531 -17.89 -25.72 -3.64
N SER A 532 -16.70 -25.24 -3.27
CA SER A 532 -15.80 -24.57 -4.19
C SER A 532 -15.30 -25.54 -5.28
N LYS A 533 -14.93 -25.00 -6.43
CA LYS A 533 -14.43 -25.85 -7.53
C LYS A 533 -12.99 -26.32 -7.27
N PRO A 534 -12.65 -27.56 -7.73
CA PRO A 534 -11.39 -28.22 -7.36
C PRO A 534 -10.11 -27.54 -7.90
N TRP A 535 -10.21 -26.72 -8.91
CA TRP A 535 -9.07 -26.04 -9.52
C TRP A 535 -8.73 -24.67 -8.87
N ILE A 536 -9.56 -24.20 -7.93
CA ILE A 536 -9.43 -22.87 -7.38
C ILE A 536 -8.46 -22.84 -6.20
N LYS A 537 -7.51 -21.93 -6.26
CA LYS A 537 -6.73 -21.55 -5.10
C LYS A 537 -7.55 -20.61 -4.23
N THR A 538 -8.00 -21.11 -3.09
CA THR A 538 -8.77 -20.34 -2.09
C THR A 538 -7.82 -19.79 -1.04
N ILE A 539 -7.90 -18.49 -0.75
CA ILE A 539 -7.05 -17.79 0.21
C ILE A 539 -7.93 -17.04 1.20
N CYS A 540 -7.62 -17.17 2.49
CA CYS A 540 -8.14 -16.30 3.53
C CYS A 540 -6.98 -15.72 4.34
N ALA A 541 -6.72 -14.42 4.14
CA ALA A 541 -5.66 -13.67 4.81
C ALA A 541 -6.27 -12.42 5.44
N PRO A 542 -6.78 -12.54 6.68
CA PRO A 542 -7.44 -11.42 7.37
C PRO A 542 -6.45 -10.30 7.72
N GLY A 543 -6.99 -9.11 7.99
CA GLY A 543 -6.22 -7.91 8.23
C GLY A 543 -5.67 -7.75 9.64
N SER A 544 -6.17 -8.52 10.62
CA SER A 544 -5.63 -8.58 11.99
C SER A 544 -6.02 -9.87 12.68
N GLN A 545 -5.36 -10.15 13.80
CA GLN A 545 -5.71 -11.30 14.66
C GLN A 545 -7.12 -11.18 15.25
N VAL A 546 -7.64 -9.96 15.40
CA VAL A 546 -9.03 -9.71 15.85
C VAL A 546 -10.04 -10.42 14.95
N VAL A 547 -9.80 -10.47 13.65
CA VAL A 547 -10.66 -11.18 12.68
C VAL A 547 -10.69 -12.69 12.97
N ASP A 548 -9.53 -13.28 13.21
CA ASP A 548 -9.42 -14.68 13.60
C ASP A 548 -10.18 -14.93 14.92
N GLY A 549 -10.02 -14.02 15.87
CA GLY A 549 -10.69 -14.05 17.16
C GLY A 549 -12.23 -14.07 17.03
N TYR A 550 -12.83 -13.17 16.28
CA TYR A 550 -14.29 -13.18 16.15
C TYR A 550 -14.81 -14.30 15.24
N PHE A 551 -14.07 -14.76 14.24
CA PHE A 551 -14.45 -15.96 13.49
C PHE A 551 -14.47 -17.21 14.35
N LYS A 552 -13.53 -17.35 15.29
CA LYS A 552 -13.53 -18.43 16.30
C LYS A 552 -14.74 -18.34 17.23
N ARG A 553 -15.05 -17.13 17.76
CA ARG A 553 -16.20 -16.92 18.66
C ARG A 553 -17.54 -17.17 17.98
N ALA A 554 -17.68 -16.79 16.70
CA ALA A 554 -18.87 -16.99 15.88
C ALA A 554 -18.96 -18.41 15.27
N ASP A 555 -17.94 -19.28 15.49
CA ASP A 555 -17.83 -20.62 14.91
C ASP A 555 -17.99 -20.62 13.37
N LEU A 556 -17.30 -19.64 12.69
CA LEU A 556 -17.38 -19.46 11.25
C LEU A 556 -16.22 -20.12 10.49
N TRP A 557 -15.09 -20.39 11.14
CA TRP A 557 -13.94 -21.02 10.49
C TRP A 557 -14.27 -22.38 9.88
N LYS A 558 -14.99 -23.24 10.61
CA LYS A 558 -15.38 -24.55 10.08
C LYS A 558 -16.16 -24.48 8.77
N ASP A 559 -16.94 -23.39 8.58
CA ASP A 559 -17.77 -23.20 7.40
C ASP A 559 -16.94 -22.67 6.22
N LEU A 560 -15.99 -21.75 6.48
CA LEU A 560 -15.02 -21.26 5.52
C LEU A 560 -14.05 -22.36 5.08
N GLU A 561 -13.49 -23.11 6.02
CA GLU A 561 -12.57 -24.23 5.77
C GLU A 561 -13.24 -25.35 4.95
N ALA A 562 -14.51 -25.61 5.16
CA ALA A 562 -15.28 -26.60 4.39
C ALA A 562 -15.42 -26.22 2.90
N LEU A 563 -15.22 -24.92 2.56
CA LEU A 563 -15.11 -24.40 1.20
C LEU A 563 -13.65 -24.16 0.76
N GLY A 564 -12.67 -24.59 1.55
CA GLY A 564 -11.24 -24.46 1.26
C GLY A 564 -10.59 -23.15 1.71
N PHE A 565 -11.34 -22.20 2.30
CA PHE A 565 -10.80 -20.93 2.80
C PHE A 565 -10.20 -21.12 4.20
N TYR A 566 -8.98 -21.64 4.26
CA TYR A 566 -8.19 -21.75 5.49
C TYR A 566 -7.41 -20.48 5.76
N LEU A 567 -7.13 -20.20 7.03
CA LEU A 567 -6.24 -19.13 7.42
C LEU A 567 -4.85 -19.36 6.80
N SER A 568 -4.43 -18.44 5.94
CA SER A 568 -3.20 -18.57 5.17
C SER A 568 -2.06 -17.66 5.65
N GLY A 569 -2.37 -16.63 6.45
CA GLY A 569 -1.45 -15.65 7.01
C GLY A 569 -2.17 -14.36 7.37
N PHE A 570 -1.46 -13.44 8.02
CA PHE A 570 -1.91 -12.07 8.28
C PHE A 570 -1.03 -11.12 7.48
N GLY A 571 -1.59 -10.45 6.46
CA GLY A 571 -0.81 -9.56 5.62
C GLY A 571 -1.49 -9.23 4.29
N CYS A 572 -0.84 -8.37 3.53
CA CYS A 572 -1.34 -7.81 2.26
C CYS A 572 -1.16 -8.77 1.06
N THR A 573 -1.36 -10.07 1.26
CA THR A 573 -1.03 -11.20 0.39
C THR A 573 -1.33 -10.99 -1.11
N SER A 574 -2.54 -11.35 -1.59
CA SER A 574 -2.86 -11.33 -3.03
C SER A 574 -2.80 -9.92 -3.64
N CYS A 575 -3.15 -8.89 -2.89
CA CYS A 575 -3.18 -7.51 -3.40
C CYS A 575 -1.79 -6.98 -3.79
N ILE A 576 -0.72 -7.45 -3.14
CA ILE A 576 0.67 -7.07 -3.45
C ILE A 576 1.37 -8.04 -4.42
N GLY A 577 0.72 -9.14 -4.79
CA GLY A 577 1.31 -10.15 -5.65
C GLY A 577 1.86 -11.38 -4.92
N ASN A 578 1.57 -11.50 -3.63
CA ASN A 578 1.99 -12.61 -2.79
C ASN A 578 0.95 -13.74 -2.73
N SER A 579 0.16 -13.91 -3.79
CA SER A 579 -0.76 -15.05 -3.90
C SER A 579 -0.05 -16.40 -3.88
N GLY A 580 1.26 -16.43 -4.15
CA GLY A 580 2.03 -17.67 -4.33
C GLY A 580 1.65 -18.43 -5.62
N PRO A 581 2.27 -19.59 -5.86
CA PRO A 581 2.04 -20.36 -7.09
C PRO A 581 0.64 -20.97 -7.12
N LEU A 582 0.07 -21.11 -8.33
CA LEU A 582 -1.13 -21.91 -8.56
C LEU A 582 -0.81 -23.41 -8.42
N PRO A 583 -1.83 -24.29 -8.29
CA PRO A 583 -1.62 -25.72 -8.47
C PRO A 583 -0.89 -25.99 -9.79
N ALA A 584 0.14 -26.85 -9.76
CA ALA A 584 1.05 -27.03 -10.89
C ALA A 584 0.31 -27.45 -12.18
N GLU A 585 -0.67 -28.33 -12.06
CA GLU A 585 -1.51 -28.80 -13.16
C GLU A 585 -2.42 -27.69 -13.73
N VAL A 586 -2.88 -26.75 -12.89
CA VAL A 586 -3.69 -25.60 -13.31
C VAL A 586 -2.80 -24.57 -14.02
N SER A 587 -1.64 -24.23 -13.43
CA SER A 587 -0.66 -23.32 -14.02
C SER A 587 -0.17 -23.82 -15.38
N ALA A 588 0.15 -25.13 -15.49
CA ALA A 588 0.57 -25.74 -16.75
C ALA A 588 -0.54 -25.64 -17.82
N ALA A 589 -1.78 -25.98 -17.47
CA ALA A 589 -2.91 -25.90 -18.40
C ALA A 589 -3.17 -24.46 -18.88
N ILE A 590 -3.09 -23.45 -17.99
CA ILE A 590 -3.23 -22.05 -18.35
C ILE A 590 -2.15 -21.63 -19.35
N ASN A 591 -0.88 -21.96 -19.06
CA ASN A 591 0.26 -21.51 -19.87
C ASN A 591 0.40 -22.27 -21.20
N GLU A 592 0.16 -23.59 -21.23
CA GLU A 592 0.24 -24.40 -22.45
C GLU A 592 -0.87 -24.08 -23.46
N HIS A 593 -2.05 -23.69 -22.97
CA HIS A 593 -3.23 -23.47 -23.81
C HIS A 593 -3.69 -22.01 -23.86
N ASP A 594 -2.88 -21.09 -23.32
CA ASP A 594 -3.12 -19.65 -23.30
C ASP A 594 -4.53 -19.27 -22.78
N LEU A 595 -4.95 -19.90 -21.68
CA LEU A 595 -6.26 -19.65 -21.10
C LEU A 595 -6.37 -18.24 -20.53
N ALA A 596 -7.50 -17.57 -20.76
CA ALA A 596 -7.85 -16.33 -20.08
C ALA A 596 -8.40 -16.68 -18.68
N ALA A 597 -7.49 -17.02 -17.76
CA ALA A 597 -7.81 -17.30 -16.37
C ALA A 597 -8.13 -16.04 -15.60
N THR A 598 -8.97 -16.14 -14.55
CA THR A 598 -9.44 -15.01 -13.75
C THR A 598 -9.08 -15.15 -12.28
N ALA A 599 -8.95 -14.01 -11.58
CA ALA A 599 -8.92 -13.94 -10.12
C ALA A 599 -10.08 -13.08 -9.62
N VAL A 600 -10.67 -13.49 -8.51
CA VAL A 600 -11.68 -12.72 -7.76
C VAL A 600 -11.15 -12.49 -6.35
N LEU A 601 -11.01 -11.23 -5.95
CA LEU A 601 -10.40 -10.87 -4.68
C LEU A 601 -11.12 -9.69 -4.00
N SER A 602 -11.13 -9.70 -2.68
CA SER A 602 -11.71 -8.61 -1.89
C SER A 602 -10.74 -7.44 -1.66
N GLY A 603 -9.77 -7.27 -2.57
CA GLY A 603 -8.72 -6.24 -2.47
C GLY A 603 -9.13 -4.88 -2.99
N ASN A 604 -8.13 -4.00 -3.10
CA ASN A 604 -8.26 -2.63 -3.64
C ASN A 604 -7.60 -2.46 -5.01
N ARG A 605 -6.77 -3.39 -5.46
CA ARG A 605 -6.08 -3.36 -6.76
C ARG A 605 -6.19 -4.68 -7.48
N ASN A 606 -6.41 -4.58 -8.79
CA ASN A 606 -6.59 -5.72 -9.69
C ASN A 606 -5.76 -5.58 -10.97
N PHE A 607 -4.58 -4.93 -10.87
CA PHE A 607 -3.72 -4.68 -12.03
C PHE A 607 -3.20 -6.00 -12.62
N GLU A 608 -3.18 -6.07 -13.95
CA GLU A 608 -2.65 -7.22 -14.68
C GLU A 608 -1.19 -7.49 -14.33
N GLY A 609 -0.84 -8.76 -14.15
CA GLY A 609 0.52 -9.19 -13.77
C GLY A 609 0.91 -8.90 -12.33
N ARG A 610 0.03 -8.24 -11.54
CA ARG A 610 0.27 -7.98 -10.11
C ARG A 610 -0.23 -9.12 -9.22
N ILE A 611 -1.43 -9.65 -9.47
CA ILE A 611 -2.06 -10.66 -8.60
C ILE A 611 -1.40 -12.02 -8.74
N SER A 612 -1.17 -12.44 -9.98
CA SER A 612 -0.47 -13.66 -10.36
C SER A 612 0.06 -13.53 -11.78
N PRO A 613 1.24 -14.11 -12.11
CA PRO A 613 1.75 -14.11 -13.48
C PRO A 613 0.91 -14.97 -14.44
N ASP A 614 0.14 -15.94 -13.92
CA ASP A 614 -0.67 -16.87 -14.70
C ASP A 614 -2.09 -16.35 -14.98
N VAL A 615 -2.50 -15.26 -14.32
CA VAL A 615 -3.88 -14.74 -14.39
C VAL A 615 -3.91 -13.43 -15.17
N LYS A 616 -4.79 -13.37 -16.17
CA LYS A 616 -4.91 -12.21 -17.07
C LYS A 616 -6.00 -11.23 -16.67
N MET A 617 -7.10 -11.72 -16.11
CA MET A 617 -8.29 -10.91 -15.79
C MET A 617 -8.55 -10.93 -14.29
N ASN A 618 -8.54 -9.79 -13.64
CA ASN A 618 -8.64 -9.69 -12.20
C ASN A 618 -9.86 -8.84 -11.79
N TYR A 619 -10.68 -9.37 -10.87
CA TYR A 619 -11.91 -8.71 -10.42
C TYR A 619 -11.91 -8.46 -8.92
N LEU A 620 -12.28 -7.23 -8.54
CA LEU A 620 -12.55 -6.87 -7.16
C LEU A 620 -14.01 -7.17 -6.83
N ALA A 621 -14.25 -7.79 -5.69
CA ALA A 621 -15.57 -8.16 -5.21
C ALA A 621 -15.62 -8.13 -3.68
N SER A 622 -16.83 -8.04 -3.10
CA SER A 622 -17.00 -8.21 -1.66
C SER A 622 -16.61 -9.62 -1.20
N PRO A 623 -16.17 -9.83 0.06
CA PRO A 623 -15.85 -11.15 0.59
C PRO A 623 -16.94 -12.21 0.38
N PRO A 624 -18.26 -11.95 0.55
CA PRO A 624 -19.30 -12.91 0.21
C PRO A 624 -19.32 -13.28 -1.27
N LEU A 625 -19.10 -12.33 -2.17
CA LEU A 625 -19.04 -12.58 -3.61
C LEU A 625 -17.80 -13.36 -4.01
N VAL A 626 -16.66 -13.20 -3.32
CA VAL A 626 -15.46 -14.03 -3.53
C VAL A 626 -15.82 -15.52 -3.30
N ILE A 627 -16.55 -15.83 -2.23
CA ILE A 627 -17.03 -17.20 -1.96
C ILE A 627 -18.02 -17.64 -3.04
N ALA A 628 -18.97 -16.80 -3.42
CA ALA A 628 -19.95 -17.12 -4.46
C ALA A 628 -19.27 -17.47 -5.79
N TYR A 629 -18.25 -16.70 -6.22
CA TYR A 629 -17.48 -17.01 -7.43
C TYR A 629 -16.60 -18.28 -7.27
N ALA A 630 -16.12 -18.59 -6.06
CA ALA A 630 -15.42 -19.86 -5.81
C ALA A 630 -16.34 -21.07 -5.98
N ILE A 631 -17.61 -20.95 -5.62
CA ILE A 631 -18.63 -21.98 -5.84
C ILE A 631 -19.03 -22.05 -7.32
N ALA A 632 -19.23 -20.90 -8.00
CA ALA A 632 -19.55 -20.83 -9.41
C ALA A 632 -18.40 -21.37 -10.29
N GLY A 633 -17.15 -21.05 -9.96
CA GLY A 633 -15.93 -21.53 -10.65
C GLY A 633 -15.57 -20.77 -11.91
N THR A 634 -16.35 -19.79 -12.34
CA THR A 634 -16.14 -19.02 -13.57
C THR A 634 -16.74 -17.62 -13.45
N MET A 635 -16.13 -16.65 -14.15
CA MET A 635 -16.69 -15.32 -14.32
C MET A 635 -17.85 -15.29 -15.34
N ASP A 636 -17.98 -16.31 -16.20
CA ASP A 636 -19.07 -16.47 -17.15
C ASP A 636 -20.33 -17.01 -16.44
N PHE A 637 -20.79 -16.30 -15.43
CA PHE A 637 -21.89 -16.71 -14.55
C PHE A 637 -22.84 -15.55 -14.25
N ASP A 638 -24.14 -15.82 -14.29
CA ASP A 638 -25.22 -14.89 -13.96
C ASP A 638 -25.92 -15.32 -12.67
N PHE A 639 -25.64 -14.59 -11.58
CA PHE A 639 -26.16 -14.89 -10.24
C PHE A 639 -27.70 -14.73 -10.11
N ASP A 640 -28.32 -13.99 -11.01
CA ASP A 640 -29.78 -13.79 -11.00
C ASP A 640 -30.54 -14.99 -11.60
N THR A 641 -29.95 -15.66 -12.60
CA THR A 641 -30.63 -16.66 -13.41
C THR A 641 -30.01 -18.06 -13.39
N GLU A 642 -28.76 -18.20 -12.98
CA GLU A 642 -28.05 -19.49 -12.96
C GLU A 642 -27.90 -19.99 -11.52
N PRO A 643 -28.19 -21.28 -11.24
CA PRO A 643 -28.01 -21.87 -9.93
C PRO A 643 -26.51 -22.13 -9.64
N LEU A 644 -26.08 -21.85 -8.42
CA LEU A 644 -24.74 -22.20 -7.92
C LEU A 644 -24.50 -23.71 -7.81
N GLY A 645 -25.55 -24.49 -7.73
CA GLY A 645 -25.58 -25.95 -7.64
C GLY A 645 -26.94 -26.47 -7.25
N GLN A 646 -27.00 -27.71 -6.81
CA GLN A 646 -28.22 -28.35 -6.32
C GLN A 646 -28.07 -28.79 -4.87
N ASP A 647 -29.14 -28.66 -4.10
CA ASP A 647 -29.19 -29.17 -2.74
C ASP A 647 -29.24 -30.73 -2.70
N GLN A 648 -29.19 -31.26 -1.50
CA GLN A 648 -29.24 -32.73 -1.28
C GLN A 648 -30.51 -33.40 -1.81
N ASN A 649 -31.55 -32.62 -2.14
CA ASN A 649 -32.83 -33.07 -2.68
C ASN A 649 -32.91 -32.88 -4.21
N GLY A 650 -31.88 -32.29 -4.83
CA GLY A 650 -31.81 -31.99 -6.26
C GLY A 650 -32.54 -30.69 -6.65
N ASN A 651 -32.82 -29.79 -5.69
CA ASN A 651 -33.35 -28.46 -6.01
C ASN A 651 -32.22 -27.51 -6.36
N ASP A 652 -32.46 -26.65 -7.34
CA ASP A 652 -31.50 -25.60 -7.71
C ASP A 652 -31.36 -24.58 -6.59
N VAL A 653 -30.10 -24.24 -6.27
CA VAL A 653 -29.74 -23.26 -5.23
C VAL A 653 -29.13 -22.03 -5.91
N PHE A 654 -29.72 -20.87 -5.67
CA PHE A 654 -29.29 -19.58 -6.19
C PHE A 654 -28.56 -18.74 -5.11
N LEU A 655 -27.83 -17.71 -5.51
CA LEU A 655 -27.12 -16.81 -4.59
C LEU A 655 -28.06 -16.23 -3.52
N LYS A 656 -29.25 -15.81 -3.91
CA LYS A 656 -30.27 -15.26 -2.97
C LYS A 656 -30.69 -16.22 -1.86
N ASP A 657 -30.58 -17.53 -2.08
CA ASP A 657 -30.98 -18.55 -1.11
C ASP A 657 -29.96 -18.73 0.02
N ILE A 658 -28.70 -18.33 -0.24
CA ILE A 658 -27.59 -18.41 0.71
C ILE A 658 -27.11 -17.05 1.21
N TRP A 659 -27.62 -15.93 0.67
CA TRP A 659 -27.24 -14.60 1.12
C TRP A 659 -27.74 -14.35 2.53
N PRO A 660 -26.89 -13.95 3.52
CA PRO A 660 -27.35 -13.68 4.88
C PRO A 660 -28.17 -12.39 4.95
N SER A 661 -29.12 -12.31 5.87
CA SER A 661 -29.83 -11.07 6.14
C SER A 661 -29.00 -10.10 6.98
N THR A 662 -29.36 -8.82 6.98
CA THR A 662 -28.70 -7.78 7.79
C THR A 662 -28.80 -8.13 9.28
N GLU A 663 -29.95 -8.60 9.72
CA GLU A 663 -30.21 -8.98 11.11
C GLU A 663 -29.35 -10.19 11.55
N GLU A 664 -29.11 -11.16 10.66
CA GLU A 664 -28.21 -12.31 10.95
C GLU A 664 -26.77 -11.83 11.12
N ILE A 665 -26.33 -10.90 10.26
CA ILE A 665 -24.98 -10.32 10.31
C ILE A 665 -24.79 -9.53 11.61
N GLU A 666 -25.70 -8.60 11.92
CA GLU A 666 -25.66 -7.77 13.14
C GLU A 666 -25.68 -8.63 14.41
N ALA A 667 -26.60 -9.57 14.50
CA ALA A 667 -26.67 -10.46 15.66
C ALA A 667 -25.38 -11.30 15.87
N THR A 668 -24.70 -11.66 14.78
CA THR A 668 -23.43 -12.39 14.85
C THR A 668 -22.30 -11.48 15.30
N ILE A 669 -22.25 -10.25 14.78
CA ILE A 669 -21.28 -9.22 15.19
C ILE A 669 -21.42 -8.93 16.69
N ASP A 670 -22.63 -8.63 17.15
CA ASP A 670 -22.92 -8.32 18.56
C ASP A 670 -22.53 -9.47 19.50
N GLY A 671 -22.63 -10.72 19.03
CA GLY A 671 -22.26 -11.90 19.80
C GLY A 671 -20.77 -12.24 19.81
N ALA A 672 -20.01 -11.77 18.84
CA ALA A 672 -18.64 -12.23 18.62
C ALA A 672 -17.59 -11.14 18.85
N ILE A 673 -17.92 -9.87 18.63
CA ILE A 673 -16.98 -8.74 18.70
C ILE A 673 -17.17 -7.98 20.00
N SER A 674 -16.10 -7.71 20.70
CA SER A 674 -16.13 -6.96 21.96
C SER A 674 -14.79 -6.24 22.18
N ARG A 675 -14.82 -5.22 23.04
CA ARG A 675 -13.64 -4.45 23.45
C ARG A 675 -12.51 -5.36 23.96
N GLU A 676 -12.85 -6.35 24.77
CA GLU A 676 -11.88 -7.28 25.37
C GLU A 676 -11.14 -8.11 24.33
N LEU A 677 -11.73 -8.31 23.13
CA LEU A 677 -11.05 -8.98 22.04
C LEU A 677 -9.89 -8.13 21.53
N TYR A 678 -10.13 -6.85 21.26
CA TYR A 678 -9.10 -5.92 20.82
C TYR A 678 -8.01 -5.72 21.88
N GLU A 679 -8.41 -5.51 23.14
CA GLU A 679 -7.46 -5.36 24.26
C GLU A 679 -6.54 -6.58 24.42
N ALA A 680 -7.07 -7.79 24.20
CA ALA A 680 -6.27 -9.01 24.29
C ALA A 680 -5.28 -9.16 23.13
N ASP A 681 -5.73 -8.90 21.90
CA ASP A 681 -4.92 -9.12 20.70
C ASP A 681 -3.81 -8.06 20.55
N TYR A 682 -4.03 -6.84 21.04
CA TYR A 682 -3.06 -5.74 20.97
C TYR A 682 -2.24 -5.53 22.26
N ALA A 683 -2.43 -6.34 23.32
CA ALA A 683 -1.75 -6.16 24.61
C ALA A 683 -0.21 -6.12 24.50
N ASP A 684 0.36 -6.95 23.63
CA ASP A 684 1.81 -7.11 23.44
C ASP A 684 2.22 -6.88 21.95
N VAL A 685 1.57 -5.94 21.26
CA VAL A 685 1.67 -5.73 19.81
C VAL A 685 3.11 -5.56 19.29
N PHE A 686 4.01 -4.97 20.06
CA PHE A 686 5.41 -4.76 19.68
C PHE A 686 6.35 -5.92 20.09
N LYS A 687 5.85 -6.90 20.83
CA LYS A 687 6.70 -7.99 21.36
C LYS A 687 7.00 -9.05 20.30
N GLY A 688 6.03 -9.38 19.48
CA GLY A 688 6.13 -10.45 18.49
C GLY A 688 6.15 -11.86 19.05
N ASP A 689 6.21 -12.83 18.17
CA ASP A 689 6.32 -14.24 18.50
C ASP A 689 7.75 -14.64 18.97
N GLN A 690 7.94 -15.92 19.31
CA GLN A 690 9.22 -16.40 19.79
C GLN A 690 10.30 -16.35 18.69
N GLN A 691 9.95 -16.56 17.42
CA GLN A 691 10.91 -16.51 16.32
C GLN A 691 11.47 -15.08 16.15
N TRP A 692 10.60 -14.06 16.25
CA TRP A 692 11.02 -12.66 16.25
C TRP A 692 11.95 -12.33 17.43
N GLN A 693 11.61 -12.80 18.62
CA GLN A 693 12.41 -12.54 19.84
C GLN A 693 13.77 -13.24 19.82
N ASP A 694 13.90 -14.38 19.15
CA ASP A 694 15.12 -15.17 19.05
C ASP A 694 16.06 -14.74 17.91
N LEU A 695 15.70 -13.73 17.09
CA LEU A 695 16.55 -13.20 16.03
C LEU A 695 17.88 -12.69 16.61
N ASP A 696 19.00 -13.11 16.03
CA ASP A 696 20.34 -12.60 16.37
C ASP A 696 20.57 -11.26 15.67
N ILE A 697 20.73 -10.18 16.43
CA ILE A 697 20.85 -8.82 15.90
C ILE A 697 22.22 -8.23 16.19
N PRO A 698 22.79 -7.46 15.23
CA PRO A 698 24.05 -6.75 15.47
C PRO A 698 23.94 -5.77 16.63
N THR A 699 25.03 -5.64 17.41
CA THR A 699 25.10 -4.67 18.49
C THR A 699 25.84 -3.42 18.04
N GLY A 700 25.31 -2.24 18.32
CA GLY A 700 25.95 -0.96 18.04
C GLY A 700 25.01 0.05 17.33
N LYS A 701 25.34 1.35 17.46
CA LYS A 701 24.56 2.47 16.91
C LYS A 701 24.67 2.63 15.39
N THR A 702 25.75 2.10 14.79
CA THR A 702 25.94 2.01 13.33
C THR A 702 25.81 0.55 12.93
N PHE A 703 25.12 0.30 11.84
CA PHE A 703 24.91 -1.05 11.34
C PHE A 703 26.21 -1.62 10.74
N GLU A 704 26.51 -2.88 11.00
CA GLU A 704 27.63 -3.61 10.39
C GLU A 704 27.17 -4.21 9.06
N TRP A 705 27.54 -3.57 7.94
CA TRP A 705 27.15 -3.99 6.61
C TRP A 705 27.89 -5.26 6.18
N ASP A 706 27.15 -6.26 5.74
CA ASP A 706 27.69 -7.46 5.11
C ASP A 706 27.70 -7.27 3.58
N GLU A 707 28.89 -7.31 2.96
CA GLU A 707 29.03 -7.19 1.50
C GLU A 707 28.47 -8.42 0.75
N ASP A 708 28.28 -9.54 1.42
CA ASP A 708 27.69 -10.74 0.85
C ASP A 708 26.18 -10.83 1.04
N SER A 709 25.60 -9.97 1.88
CA SER A 709 24.14 -9.89 2.06
C SER A 709 23.41 -9.69 0.73
N THR A 710 22.32 -10.42 0.57
CA THR A 710 21.46 -10.34 -0.62
C THR A 710 20.15 -9.60 -0.35
N TYR A 711 19.92 -9.15 0.90
CA TYR A 711 18.74 -8.39 1.33
C TYR A 711 19.05 -6.96 1.78
N ILE A 712 20.17 -6.76 2.48
CA ILE A 712 20.49 -5.48 3.12
C ILE A 712 21.89 -5.01 2.66
N ARG A 713 21.92 -3.91 1.92
CA ARG A 713 23.16 -3.34 1.37
C ARG A 713 23.23 -1.84 1.64
N LYS A 714 24.42 -1.36 2.00
CA LYS A 714 24.66 0.08 2.14
C LYS A 714 24.28 0.83 0.86
N ALA A 715 23.42 1.83 1.00
CA ALA A 715 22.99 2.63 -0.15
C ALA A 715 24.13 3.55 -0.66
N PRO A 716 24.32 3.70 -1.98
CA PRO A 716 25.45 4.46 -2.55
C PRO A 716 25.21 5.98 -2.62
N TYR A 717 24.06 6.47 -2.16
CA TYR A 717 23.60 7.85 -2.42
C TYR A 717 24.49 8.96 -1.84
N PHE A 718 25.29 8.62 -0.83
CA PHE A 718 26.17 9.55 -0.13
C PHE A 718 27.66 9.31 -0.42
N ASP A 719 28.00 8.36 -1.30
CA ASP A 719 29.39 8.04 -1.62
C ASP A 719 30.05 9.21 -2.35
N GLY A 720 31.14 9.72 -1.73
CA GLY A 720 31.85 10.88 -2.25
C GLY A 720 31.07 12.21 -2.21
N MET A 721 29.98 12.28 -1.46
CA MET A 721 29.16 13.48 -1.33
C MET A 721 29.99 14.63 -0.73
N PRO A 722 30.09 15.81 -1.41
CA PRO A 722 30.78 16.96 -0.87
C PRO A 722 29.96 17.65 0.22
N ALA A 723 30.65 18.29 1.18
CA ALA A 723 30.02 19.04 2.26
C ALA A 723 29.12 20.18 1.76
N GLU A 724 29.51 20.84 0.66
CA GLU A 724 28.71 21.87 0.01
C GLU A 724 28.06 21.32 -1.28
N ALA A 725 26.82 21.75 -1.58
CA ALA A 725 26.15 21.41 -2.82
C ALA A 725 26.93 21.90 -4.02
N GLN A 726 27.07 21.06 -5.04
CA GLN A 726 27.64 21.48 -6.32
C GLN A 726 26.58 22.18 -7.17
N PRO A 727 26.95 23.22 -7.95
CA PRO A 727 26.01 23.83 -8.86
C PRO A 727 25.39 22.83 -9.84
N VAL A 728 24.11 22.94 -10.07
CA VAL A 728 23.43 22.18 -11.11
C VAL A 728 23.84 22.65 -12.49
N SER A 729 23.84 21.78 -13.48
CA SER A 729 24.24 22.05 -14.84
C SER A 729 23.16 21.64 -15.83
N ASP A 730 23.17 22.22 -17.00
CA ASP A 730 22.41 21.78 -18.15
C ASP A 730 22.78 20.35 -18.54
N ILE A 731 21.83 19.62 -19.10
CA ILE A 731 22.04 18.24 -19.55
C ILE A 731 22.45 18.29 -21.03
N LYS A 732 23.55 17.64 -21.39
CA LYS A 732 24.09 17.64 -22.74
C LYS A 732 24.35 16.22 -23.24
N GLY A 733 23.96 15.94 -24.47
CA GLY A 733 24.25 14.68 -25.14
C GLY A 733 23.54 13.47 -24.59
N ALA A 734 22.41 13.65 -23.93
CA ALA A 734 21.67 12.54 -23.28
C ALA A 734 21.03 11.60 -24.31
N ARG A 735 20.96 10.30 -23.98
CA ARG A 735 20.32 9.27 -24.80
C ARG A 735 19.03 8.78 -24.14
N VAL A 736 18.08 8.32 -24.96
CA VAL A 736 16.82 7.76 -24.45
C VAL A 736 17.03 6.33 -23.97
N LEU A 737 16.82 6.11 -22.65
CA LEU A 737 16.88 4.76 -22.07
C LEU A 737 15.58 4.00 -22.29
N ALA A 738 14.43 4.69 -22.19
CA ALA A 738 13.12 4.11 -22.42
C ALA A 738 12.18 5.15 -23.04
N LYS A 739 11.39 4.70 -24.03
CA LYS A 739 10.30 5.44 -24.64
C LYS A 739 9.00 4.69 -24.35
N LEU A 740 8.13 5.28 -23.53
CA LEU A 740 7.00 4.62 -22.91
C LEU A 740 5.67 5.33 -23.27
N GLY A 741 4.58 4.61 -23.27
CA GLY A 741 3.24 5.15 -23.53
C GLY A 741 2.56 5.72 -22.28
N ASP A 742 1.21 5.79 -22.32
CA ASP A 742 0.36 6.30 -21.25
C ASP A 742 0.24 5.33 -20.08
N SER A 743 -0.12 5.86 -18.91
CA SER A 743 -0.45 5.12 -17.69
C SER A 743 0.63 4.12 -17.26
N VAL A 744 1.89 4.48 -17.42
CA VAL A 744 3.03 3.70 -16.91
C VAL A 744 3.04 3.79 -15.40
N THR A 745 2.74 2.66 -14.75
CA THR A 745 2.61 2.61 -13.29
C THR A 745 3.98 2.50 -12.61
N THR A 746 4.03 2.80 -11.31
CA THR A 746 5.20 2.50 -10.48
C THR A 746 5.53 1.01 -10.44
N ASP A 747 4.56 0.11 -10.69
CA ASP A 747 4.79 -1.33 -10.87
C ASP A 747 5.53 -1.67 -12.18
N HIS A 748 5.37 -0.85 -13.23
CA HIS A 748 6.16 -0.99 -14.45
C HIS A 748 7.60 -0.52 -14.24
N ILE A 749 7.80 0.55 -13.48
CA ILE A 749 9.12 1.16 -13.24
C ILE A 749 9.91 0.36 -12.19
N SER A 750 9.31 0.07 -11.05
CA SER A 750 9.93 -0.70 -9.97
C SER A 750 8.98 -1.81 -9.49
N PRO A 751 8.96 -2.96 -10.16
CA PRO A 751 8.08 -4.07 -9.79
C PRO A 751 8.42 -4.63 -8.40
N ALA A 752 7.39 -5.13 -7.71
CA ALA A 752 7.55 -5.85 -6.44
C ALA A 752 7.42 -7.37 -6.60
N SER A 753 7.12 -7.84 -7.81
CA SER A 753 6.85 -9.24 -8.14
C SER A 753 8.07 -10.16 -8.00
N SER A 754 7.83 -11.47 -8.14
CA SER A 754 8.87 -12.50 -8.14
C SER A 754 9.96 -12.23 -9.18
N ILE A 755 11.21 -12.50 -8.81
CA ILE A 755 12.39 -12.34 -9.67
C ILE A 755 12.44 -13.48 -10.67
N LYS A 756 12.39 -13.14 -11.97
CA LYS A 756 12.40 -14.16 -13.04
C LYS A 756 13.82 -14.63 -13.36
N PRO A 757 14.02 -15.95 -13.59
CA PRO A 757 15.29 -16.48 -14.04
C PRO A 757 15.79 -15.80 -15.32
N GLY A 758 17.11 -15.62 -15.42
CA GLY A 758 17.79 -15.05 -16.58
C GLY A 758 17.73 -13.52 -16.69
N THR A 759 17.03 -12.83 -15.77
CA THR A 759 17.07 -11.38 -15.67
C THR A 759 18.35 -10.90 -14.97
N PRO A 760 18.78 -9.63 -15.16
CA PRO A 760 19.96 -9.11 -14.45
C PRO A 760 19.91 -9.27 -12.93
N ALA A 761 18.74 -9.10 -12.29
CA ALA A 761 18.56 -9.32 -10.87
C ALA A 761 18.77 -10.82 -10.48
N ALA A 762 18.23 -11.75 -11.28
CA ALA A 762 18.44 -13.17 -11.05
C ALA A 762 19.92 -13.57 -11.23
N GLN A 763 20.60 -13.06 -12.26
CA GLN A 763 22.03 -13.31 -12.50
C GLN A 763 22.89 -12.80 -11.34
N TYR A 764 22.52 -11.65 -10.75
CA TYR A 764 23.20 -11.14 -9.54
C TYR A 764 23.01 -12.11 -8.38
N LEU A 765 21.80 -12.59 -8.10
CA LEU A 765 21.52 -13.55 -7.03
C LEU A 765 22.21 -14.89 -7.26
N ASP A 766 22.19 -15.39 -8.51
CA ASP A 766 22.95 -16.60 -8.92
C ASP A 766 24.45 -16.46 -8.60
N SER A 767 25.02 -15.27 -8.87
CA SER A 767 26.44 -14.99 -8.61
C SER A 767 26.79 -14.98 -7.12
N LYS A 768 25.78 -14.72 -6.25
CA LYS A 768 25.87 -14.78 -4.80
C LYS A 768 25.48 -16.17 -4.25
N GLY A 769 25.17 -17.14 -5.09
CA GLY A 769 24.83 -18.50 -4.70
C GLY A 769 23.40 -18.69 -4.16
N VAL A 770 22.50 -17.75 -4.40
CA VAL A 770 21.10 -17.88 -4.01
C VAL A 770 20.39 -18.83 -4.97
N GLU A 771 19.72 -19.86 -4.45
CA GLU A 771 18.97 -20.79 -5.26
C GLU A 771 17.66 -20.17 -5.77
N ARG A 772 17.15 -20.61 -6.92
CA ARG A 772 15.95 -20.06 -7.57
C ARG A 772 14.72 -20.01 -6.64
N GLN A 773 14.53 -21.04 -5.82
CA GLN A 773 13.43 -21.12 -4.86
C GLN A 773 13.51 -20.03 -3.78
N ASP A 774 14.70 -19.48 -3.52
CA ASP A 774 14.99 -18.48 -2.50
C ASP A 774 15.21 -17.08 -3.09
N TYR A 775 14.97 -16.87 -4.38
CA TYR A 775 15.02 -15.52 -4.98
C TYR A 775 14.06 -14.56 -4.29
N ASN A 776 12.93 -15.07 -3.81
CA ASN A 776 11.86 -14.25 -3.25
C ASN A 776 11.35 -13.22 -4.29
N SER A 777 11.01 -12.01 -3.86
CA SER A 777 10.49 -10.96 -4.74
C SER A 777 11.41 -9.73 -4.75
N LEU A 778 11.27 -8.88 -5.77
CA LEU A 778 11.92 -7.57 -5.79
C LEU A 778 11.45 -6.71 -4.60
N GLY A 779 10.18 -6.83 -4.20
CA GLY A 779 9.63 -6.13 -3.04
C GLY A 779 10.36 -6.46 -1.74
N SER A 780 10.63 -7.73 -1.48
CA SER A 780 11.31 -8.18 -0.27
C SER A 780 12.79 -7.79 -0.20
N ARG A 781 13.40 -7.42 -1.35
CA ARG A 781 14.83 -7.05 -1.47
C ARG A 781 15.07 -5.55 -1.62
N ARG A 782 14.10 -4.71 -1.27
CA ARG A 782 14.23 -3.24 -1.37
C ARG A 782 15.32 -2.63 -0.51
N GLY A 783 15.82 -3.33 0.49
CA GLY A 783 17.02 -2.96 1.25
C GLY A 783 18.35 -3.22 0.51
N ASN A 784 18.31 -3.79 -0.71
CA ASN A 784 19.48 -4.08 -1.52
C ASN A 784 19.43 -3.34 -2.86
N HIS A 785 20.18 -2.24 -2.96
CA HIS A 785 20.22 -1.40 -4.16
C HIS A 785 20.72 -2.16 -5.40
N GLU A 786 21.61 -3.16 -5.24
CA GLU A 786 22.14 -3.95 -6.34
C GLU A 786 21.05 -4.80 -7.04
N VAL A 787 20.14 -5.39 -6.25
CA VAL A 787 18.98 -6.09 -6.80
C VAL A 787 17.99 -5.10 -7.40
N MET A 788 17.72 -4.00 -6.70
CA MET A 788 16.69 -3.05 -7.10
C MET A 788 17.01 -2.28 -8.38
N VAL A 789 18.25 -1.86 -8.58
CA VAL A 789 18.64 -1.18 -9.83
C VAL A 789 18.53 -2.13 -11.03
N ARG A 790 18.84 -3.43 -10.84
CA ARG A 790 18.68 -4.46 -11.88
C ARG A 790 17.22 -4.82 -12.14
N GLY A 791 16.34 -4.56 -11.16
CA GLY A 791 14.88 -4.72 -11.25
C GLY A 791 14.16 -3.49 -11.80
N THR A 792 14.84 -2.34 -11.89
CA THR A 792 14.22 -1.11 -12.39
C THR A 792 13.91 -1.24 -13.87
N PHE A 793 12.67 -0.92 -14.25
CA PHE A 793 12.07 -1.15 -15.57
C PHE A 793 12.04 -2.63 -16.02
N ALA A 794 12.17 -3.58 -15.11
CA ALA A 794 12.20 -5.02 -15.44
C ALA A 794 10.82 -5.71 -15.41
N ASN A 795 9.73 -4.96 -15.34
CA ASN A 795 8.39 -5.53 -15.40
C ASN A 795 8.16 -6.23 -16.73
N ILE A 796 7.67 -7.47 -16.69
CA ILE A 796 7.44 -8.30 -17.88
C ILE A 796 6.42 -7.74 -18.87
N ARG A 797 5.59 -6.80 -18.44
CA ARG A 797 4.56 -6.12 -19.25
C ARG A 797 5.00 -4.75 -19.75
N LEU A 798 6.19 -4.28 -19.35
CA LEU A 798 6.70 -3.00 -19.82
C LEU A 798 6.86 -3.02 -21.35
N ALA A 799 6.21 -2.10 -22.02
CA ALA A 799 6.31 -1.93 -23.47
C ALA A 799 7.20 -0.72 -23.78
N ASN A 800 8.51 -0.97 -23.94
CA ASN A 800 9.44 0.05 -24.39
C ASN A 800 9.42 0.13 -25.92
N GLN A 801 8.94 1.24 -26.49
CA GLN A 801 8.77 1.43 -27.92
C GLN A 801 10.09 1.43 -28.72
N LEU A 802 11.24 1.35 -28.05
CA LEU A 802 12.56 1.19 -28.72
C LEU A 802 12.81 -0.23 -29.21
N VAL A 803 12.02 -1.22 -28.74
CA VAL A 803 12.16 -2.65 -29.06
C VAL A 803 10.80 -3.28 -29.33
N ASP A 804 10.78 -4.39 -30.10
CA ASP A 804 9.55 -5.10 -30.49
C ASP A 804 9.08 -6.13 -29.44
N VAL A 805 9.70 -6.18 -28.24
CA VAL A 805 9.40 -7.13 -27.17
C VAL A 805 9.00 -6.41 -25.90
N THR A 806 8.12 -7.03 -25.11
CA THR A 806 7.78 -6.52 -23.76
C THR A 806 8.79 -7.03 -22.72
N GLY A 807 8.92 -6.28 -21.64
CA GLY A 807 9.86 -6.58 -20.56
C GLY A 807 10.93 -5.51 -20.39
N GLY A 808 11.94 -5.81 -19.59
CA GLY A 808 13.03 -4.88 -19.24
C GLY A 808 14.09 -4.72 -20.34
N TYR A 809 13.67 -4.48 -21.58
CA TYR A 809 14.58 -4.36 -22.73
C TYR A 809 14.60 -2.95 -23.32
N THR A 810 15.76 -2.59 -23.91
CA THR A 810 16.00 -1.33 -24.63
C THR A 810 17.01 -1.56 -25.77
N ARG A 811 17.42 -0.46 -26.40
CA ARG A 811 18.55 -0.46 -27.35
C ARG A 811 19.77 0.20 -26.74
N ASP A 812 20.93 -0.41 -26.93
CA ASP A 812 22.22 0.10 -26.46
C ASP A 812 22.97 0.78 -27.61
N PHE A 813 22.85 2.11 -27.67
CA PHE A 813 23.52 2.92 -28.71
C PHE A 813 24.99 3.24 -28.39
N THR A 814 25.56 2.70 -27.32
CA THR A 814 27.04 2.71 -27.13
C THR A 814 27.72 1.71 -28.06
N LEU A 815 26.93 0.74 -28.58
CA LEU A 815 27.38 -0.31 -29.50
C LEU A 815 26.89 -0.01 -30.93
N GLU A 816 27.66 -0.46 -31.93
CA GLU A 816 27.33 -0.25 -33.35
C GLU A 816 25.93 -0.86 -33.67
N GLY A 817 25.06 -0.05 -34.26
CA GLY A 817 23.70 -0.42 -34.67
C GLY A 817 22.69 -0.46 -33.56
N GLY A 818 23.05 -0.16 -32.30
CA GLY A 818 22.15 -0.11 -31.19
C GLY A 818 21.41 -1.44 -30.96
N PRO A 819 22.11 -2.55 -30.61
CA PRO A 819 21.46 -3.84 -30.41
C PRO A 819 20.50 -3.82 -29.21
N GLN A 820 19.55 -4.75 -29.20
CA GLN A 820 18.69 -4.97 -28.04
C GLN A 820 19.53 -5.48 -26.84
N ALA A 821 19.29 -4.89 -25.67
CA ALA A 821 19.92 -5.26 -24.41
C ALA A 821 18.89 -5.17 -23.26
N PHE A 822 19.21 -5.74 -22.11
CA PHE A 822 18.47 -5.38 -20.89
C PHE A 822 18.71 -3.90 -20.56
N ILE A 823 17.71 -3.22 -19.99
CA ILE A 823 17.82 -1.81 -19.61
C ILE A 823 18.99 -1.60 -18.65
N TYR A 824 19.16 -2.46 -17.66
CA TYR A 824 20.29 -2.40 -16.73
C TYR A 824 21.64 -2.50 -17.45
N ASP A 825 21.83 -3.48 -18.35
CA ASP A 825 23.10 -3.69 -19.03
C ASP A 825 23.44 -2.52 -19.95
N ALA A 826 22.44 -1.96 -20.64
CA ALA A 826 22.60 -0.76 -21.45
C ALA A 826 22.97 0.46 -20.59
N ALA A 827 22.30 0.66 -19.45
CA ALA A 827 22.59 1.76 -18.53
C ALA A 827 24.05 1.71 -18.02
N VAL A 828 24.55 0.53 -17.65
CA VAL A 828 25.98 0.33 -17.27
C VAL A 828 26.93 0.73 -18.38
N ASN A 829 26.62 0.40 -19.65
CA ASN A 829 27.44 0.79 -20.80
C ASN A 829 27.39 2.31 -21.03
N TYR A 830 26.24 2.95 -20.90
CA TYR A 830 26.11 4.42 -20.99
C TYR A 830 26.87 5.13 -19.87
N GLU A 831 26.81 4.65 -18.65
CA GLU A 831 27.56 5.18 -17.52
C GLU A 831 29.08 5.10 -17.79
N ALA A 832 29.56 3.94 -18.23
CA ALA A 832 30.96 3.74 -18.58
C ALA A 832 31.44 4.67 -19.72
N ALA A 833 30.52 5.06 -20.63
CA ALA A 833 30.77 6.02 -21.69
C ALA A 833 30.59 7.48 -21.24
N GLY A 834 30.13 7.76 -20.02
CA GLY A 834 29.85 9.10 -19.51
C GLY A 834 28.66 9.78 -20.20
N ILE A 835 27.71 9.03 -20.72
CA ILE A 835 26.53 9.52 -21.46
C ILE A 835 25.34 9.59 -20.51
N PRO A 836 24.76 10.78 -20.23
CA PRO A 836 23.56 10.90 -19.41
C PRO A 836 22.33 10.33 -20.14
N LEU A 837 21.30 9.98 -19.37
CA LEU A 837 20.11 9.32 -19.89
C LEU A 837 18.84 10.15 -19.63
N VAL A 838 17.85 9.97 -20.51
CA VAL A 838 16.49 10.50 -20.35
C VAL A 838 15.46 9.38 -20.58
N VAL A 839 14.29 9.55 -19.99
CA VAL A 839 13.12 8.70 -20.24
C VAL A 839 12.01 9.55 -20.85
N LEU A 840 11.36 9.04 -21.89
CA LEU A 840 10.18 9.65 -22.51
C LEU A 840 8.95 8.86 -22.08
N GLY A 841 7.88 9.54 -21.66
CA GLY A 841 6.62 8.92 -21.25
C GLY A 841 5.38 9.65 -21.78
N GLY A 842 4.24 9.01 -21.69
CA GLY A 842 2.93 9.57 -22.02
C GLY A 842 2.24 10.20 -20.81
N LYS A 843 0.92 10.04 -20.73
CA LYS A 843 0.07 10.57 -19.66
C LYS A 843 0.11 9.70 -18.41
N GLU A 844 -0.15 10.31 -17.24
CA GLU A 844 -0.27 9.64 -15.95
C GLU A 844 0.98 8.80 -15.57
N TYR A 845 2.17 9.32 -15.90
CA TYR A 845 3.43 8.61 -15.63
C TYR A 845 3.67 8.49 -14.12
N GLY A 846 3.92 7.26 -13.66
CA GLY A 846 4.17 6.96 -12.25
C GLY A 846 2.90 6.72 -11.42
N THR A 847 1.74 6.47 -12.06
CA THR A 847 0.49 6.12 -11.37
C THR A 847 0.64 4.83 -10.55
N GLY A 848 -0.16 4.67 -9.49
CA GLY A 848 -0.18 3.46 -8.64
C GLY A 848 0.41 3.68 -7.25
N SER A 849 1.17 2.67 -6.75
CA SER A 849 1.70 2.69 -5.38
C SER A 849 2.79 3.75 -5.18
N SER A 850 2.91 4.24 -3.94
CA SER A 850 4.07 5.04 -3.51
C SER A 850 5.32 4.17 -3.52
N ARG A 851 6.21 4.37 -4.48
CA ARG A 851 7.47 3.62 -4.60
C ARG A 851 8.62 4.56 -4.87
N ASP A 852 9.39 4.85 -3.85
CA ASP A 852 10.63 5.61 -3.93
C ASP A 852 11.64 4.94 -4.87
N TRP A 853 11.72 3.60 -4.87
CA TRP A 853 12.58 2.84 -5.79
C TRP A 853 12.28 3.10 -7.27
N ALA A 854 11.08 3.55 -7.63
CA ALA A 854 10.80 4.01 -8.99
C ALA A 854 11.62 5.25 -9.37
N ALA A 855 12.01 6.09 -8.40
CA ALA A 855 12.90 7.23 -8.60
C ALA A 855 14.36 6.89 -8.24
N LYS A 856 14.60 6.19 -7.12
CA LYS A 856 15.94 5.71 -6.70
C LYS A 856 16.61 4.90 -7.82
N GLY A 857 15.91 3.89 -8.34
CA GLY A 857 16.42 3.06 -9.43
C GLY A 857 16.61 3.84 -10.74
N THR A 858 15.69 4.75 -11.05
CA THR A 858 15.80 5.64 -12.23
C THR A 858 17.07 6.50 -12.15
N ASN A 859 17.35 7.11 -11.01
CA ASN A 859 18.59 7.87 -10.79
C ASN A 859 19.84 6.98 -10.89
N LEU A 860 19.81 5.80 -10.22
CA LEU A 860 20.95 4.86 -10.24
C LEU A 860 21.25 4.28 -11.63
N LEU A 861 20.29 4.25 -12.54
CA LEU A 861 20.51 3.92 -13.95
C LEU A 861 21.12 5.08 -14.77
N GLY A 862 21.40 6.26 -14.15
CA GLY A 862 22.00 7.40 -14.82
C GLY A 862 21.00 8.33 -15.52
N VAL A 863 19.69 8.16 -15.30
CA VAL A 863 18.66 9.05 -15.85
C VAL A 863 18.71 10.40 -15.13
N LYS A 864 18.79 11.50 -15.89
CA LYS A 864 18.85 12.87 -15.40
C LYS A 864 17.54 13.63 -15.57
N ALA A 865 16.74 13.27 -16.57
CA ALA A 865 15.43 13.87 -16.79
C ALA A 865 14.40 12.82 -17.23
N VAL A 866 13.16 13.02 -16.83
CA VAL A 866 12.00 12.29 -17.32
C VAL A 866 11.08 13.30 -17.99
N ILE A 867 10.73 13.08 -19.27
CA ILE A 867 9.91 14.01 -20.07
C ILE A 867 8.60 13.29 -20.41
N THR A 868 7.46 13.81 -19.96
CA THR A 868 6.15 13.15 -20.09
C THR A 868 5.06 14.13 -20.50
N GLU A 869 3.87 13.61 -20.87
CA GLU A 869 2.68 14.45 -21.06
C GLU A 869 2.06 14.86 -19.71
N SER A 870 2.10 13.99 -18.70
CA SER A 870 1.71 14.31 -17.31
C SER A 870 2.28 13.32 -16.32
N PHE A 871 2.44 13.77 -15.06
CA PHE A 871 2.92 12.97 -13.92
C PHE A 871 1.83 12.74 -12.90
N GLU A 872 1.92 11.59 -12.22
CA GLU A 872 1.26 11.40 -10.94
C GLU A 872 2.08 12.04 -9.81
N ARG A 873 1.37 12.62 -8.82
CA ARG A 873 1.94 13.47 -7.78
C ARG A 873 3.14 12.86 -7.05
N ILE A 874 2.93 11.66 -6.47
CA ILE A 874 3.94 11.02 -5.62
C ILE A 874 5.23 10.71 -6.41
N HIS A 875 5.09 10.21 -7.63
CA HIS A 875 6.26 9.86 -8.44
C HIS A 875 7.03 11.09 -8.90
N ARG A 876 6.33 12.19 -9.24
CA ARG A 876 6.95 13.48 -9.56
C ARG A 876 7.83 14.00 -8.41
N SER A 877 7.27 14.04 -7.19
CA SER A 877 8.02 14.43 -5.98
C SER A 877 9.22 13.51 -5.72
N ASN A 878 9.05 12.20 -5.87
CA ASN A 878 10.14 11.25 -5.68
C ASN A 878 11.29 11.47 -6.68
N LEU A 879 11.00 11.80 -7.94
CA LEU A 879 12.04 12.12 -8.93
C LEU A 879 12.87 13.32 -8.47
N ILE A 880 12.23 14.40 -8.02
CA ILE A 880 12.91 15.60 -7.50
C ILE A 880 13.72 15.22 -6.24
N GLY A 881 13.11 14.47 -5.34
CA GLY A 881 13.75 13.99 -4.11
C GLY A 881 15.02 13.17 -4.36
N MET A 882 15.17 12.58 -5.55
CA MET A 882 16.37 11.87 -6.00
C MET A 882 17.22 12.64 -6.99
N GLY A 883 16.96 13.93 -7.23
CA GLY A 883 17.77 14.74 -8.13
C GLY A 883 17.56 14.42 -9.63
N VAL A 884 16.41 13.85 -10.00
CA VAL A 884 15.98 13.66 -11.39
C VAL A 884 14.96 14.73 -11.73
N ILE A 885 15.19 15.53 -12.78
CA ILE A 885 14.28 16.62 -13.14
C ILE A 885 13.04 16.09 -13.90
N PRO A 886 11.82 16.31 -13.38
CA PRO A 886 10.59 16.02 -14.12
C PRO A 886 10.26 17.17 -15.07
N LEU A 887 10.09 16.85 -16.35
CA LEU A 887 9.76 17.79 -17.41
C LEU A 887 8.47 17.35 -18.10
N GLN A 888 7.64 18.29 -18.50
CA GLN A 888 6.38 18.01 -19.18
C GLN A 888 6.41 18.60 -20.60
N PHE A 889 5.93 17.82 -21.58
CA PHE A 889 5.73 18.33 -22.94
C PHE A 889 4.79 19.55 -22.94
N PRO A 890 4.93 20.47 -23.91
CA PRO A 890 3.98 21.56 -24.10
C PRO A 890 2.55 21.02 -24.21
N GLU A 891 1.56 21.83 -23.83
CA GLU A 891 0.15 21.43 -23.86
C GLU A 891 -0.26 20.95 -25.26
N GLY A 892 -0.81 19.73 -25.33
CA GLY A 892 -1.23 19.10 -26.57
C GLY A 892 -0.11 18.46 -27.39
N GLU A 893 1.13 18.50 -26.91
CA GLU A 893 2.26 17.83 -27.53
C GLU A 893 2.69 16.57 -26.75
N SER A 894 3.27 15.62 -27.48
CA SER A 894 3.81 14.38 -26.96
C SER A 894 5.05 13.98 -27.75
N HIS A 895 5.77 12.96 -27.28
CA HIS A 895 6.87 12.39 -28.05
C HIS A 895 6.42 11.89 -29.44
N GLU A 896 5.17 11.45 -29.59
CA GLU A 896 4.59 11.00 -30.86
C GLU A 896 4.32 12.19 -31.79
N SER A 897 3.63 13.25 -31.31
CA SER A 897 3.29 14.43 -32.11
C SER A 897 4.54 15.18 -32.58
N LEU A 898 5.61 15.19 -31.78
CA LEU A 898 6.91 15.78 -32.08
C LEU A 898 7.77 14.86 -33.00
N GLY A 899 7.31 13.65 -33.28
CA GLY A 899 8.01 12.69 -34.11
C GLY A 899 9.36 12.24 -33.54
N LEU A 900 9.43 12.13 -32.21
CA LEU A 900 10.59 11.57 -31.49
C LEU A 900 10.51 10.06 -31.53
N ASP A 901 11.51 9.40 -32.10
CA ASP A 901 11.56 7.94 -32.19
C ASP A 901 12.40 7.27 -31.10
N GLY A 902 13.14 8.07 -30.32
CA GLY A 902 13.97 7.64 -29.19
C GLY A 902 15.42 7.32 -29.58
N THR A 903 15.81 7.59 -30.83
CA THR A 903 17.22 7.46 -31.28
C THR A 903 17.99 8.77 -31.20
N GLU A 904 17.29 9.84 -30.85
CA GLU A 904 17.85 11.19 -30.77
C GLU A 904 18.87 11.34 -29.63
N THR A 905 19.71 12.36 -29.78
CA THR A 905 20.55 12.91 -28.71
C THR A 905 19.89 14.17 -28.18
N PHE A 906 19.75 14.27 -26.87
CA PHE A 906 19.02 15.34 -26.17
C PHE A 906 19.99 16.32 -25.51
N ASP A 907 19.79 17.62 -25.75
CA ASP A 907 20.33 18.71 -24.96
C ASP A 907 19.17 19.43 -24.25
N ILE A 908 19.31 19.70 -22.95
CA ILE A 908 18.31 20.40 -22.12
C ILE A 908 19.03 21.60 -21.51
N GLU A 909 18.59 22.81 -21.87
CA GLU A 909 19.24 24.09 -21.53
C GLU A 909 18.31 24.97 -20.70
N GLY A 910 18.84 25.62 -19.67
CA GLY A 910 18.12 26.50 -18.76
C GLY A 910 17.96 25.96 -17.34
N ILE A 911 18.44 24.75 -17.05
CA ILE A 911 18.44 24.20 -15.70
C ILE A 911 19.35 24.98 -14.75
N GLU A 912 20.45 25.53 -15.29
CA GLU A 912 21.45 26.31 -14.55
C GLU A 912 20.87 27.57 -13.87
N GLU A 913 19.68 28.05 -14.28
CA GLU A 913 18.99 29.18 -13.63
C GLU A 913 18.63 28.90 -12.18
N LEU A 914 18.42 27.62 -11.82
CA LEU A 914 18.21 27.20 -10.43
C LEU A 914 19.36 27.65 -9.50
N ASN A 915 20.58 27.74 -9.99
CA ASN A 915 21.73 28.25 -9.20
C ASN A 915 21.59 29.72 -8.81
N ASN A 916 20.78 30.48 -9.54
CA ASN A 916 20.49 31.89 -9.30
C ASN A 916 19.27 32.07 -8.36
N GLY A 917 18.70 30.97 -7.82
CA GLY A 917 17.50 30.99 -6.98
C GLY A 917 16.21 31.19 -7.79
N VAL A 918 16.24 31.01 -9.10
CA VAL A 918 15.10 31.10 -10.00
C VAL A 918 14.71 29.69 -10.47
N THR A 919 13.50 29.26 -10.18
CA THR A 919 12.94 28.05 -10.80
C THR A 919 12.37 28.44 -12.15
N PRO A 920 12.96 27.96 -13.28
CA PRO A 920 12.45 28.30 -14.61
C PRO A 920 11.07 27.62 -14.82
N GLU A 921 10.13 28.34 -15.41
CA GLU A 921 8.84 27.75 -15.81
C GLU A 921 9.02 26.71 -16.93
N THR A 922 9.95 26.97 -17.84
CA THR A 922 10.27 26.07 -18.94
C THR A 922 11.78 26.01 -19.17
N VAL A 923 12.22 24.87 -19.73
CA VAL A 923 13.59 24.66 -20.21
C VAL A 923 13.57 24.28 -21.68
N LYS A 924 14.59 24.70 -22.42
CA LYS A 924 14.67 24.37 -23.83
C LYS A 924 15.22 22.97 -24.04
N VAL A 925 14.44 22.11 -24.68
CA VAL A 925 14.86 20.78 -25.10
C VAL A 925 15.18 20.79 -26.60
N THR A 926 16.35 20.24 -26.95
CA THR A 926 16.78 20.07 -28.31
C THR A 926 17.12 18.61 -28.56
N ALA A 927 16.34 17.93 -29.40
CA ALA A 927 16.50 16.55 -29.78
C ALA A 927 17.10 16.48 -31.20
N THR A 928 18.30 15.94 -31.32
CA THR A 928 19.03 15.83 -32.60
C THR A 928 18.97 14.38 -33.10
N LYS A 929 18.38 14.19 -34.26
CA LYS A 929 18.26 12.87 -34.91
C LYS A 929 19.59 12.44 -35.54
N GLU A 930 19.77 11.14 -35.82
CA GLU A 930 20.98 10.63 -36.48
C GLU A 930 21.27 11.25 -37.88
N ASN A 931 20.22 11.65 -38.60
CA ASN A 931 20.34 12.32 -39.89
C ASN A 931 20.69 13.82 -39.79
N GLY A 932 20.78 14.34 -38.54
CA GLY A 932 21.09 15.76 -38.28
C GLY A 932 19.85 16.67 -38.20
N ASP A 933 18.64 16.13 -38.38
CA ASP A 933 17.41 16.90 -38.16
C ASP A 933 17.24 17.22 -36.67
N VAL A 934 16.74 18.41 -36.36
CA VAL A 934 16.58 18.91 -35.01
C VAL A 934 15.11 19.15 -34.70
N VAL A 935 14.62 18.59 -33.60
CA VAL A 935 13.34 18.92 -32.98
C VAL A 935 13.60 19.72 -31.73
N SER A 936 12.98 20.88 -31.56
CA SER A 936 13.17 21.73 -30.37
C SER A 936 11.83 22.19 -29.83
N PHE A 937 11.68 22.13 -28.50
CA PHE A 937 10.47 22.54 -27.78
C PHE A 937 10.83 23.06 -26.40
N ASP A 938 9.91 23.83 -25.79
CA ASP A 938 10.07 24.35 -24.42
C ASP A 938 9.30 23.43 -23.47
N ALA A 939 10.02 22.60 -22.72
CA ALA A 939 9.42 21.68 -21.75
C ALA A 939 9.09 22.40 -20.44
N VAL A 940 7.91 22.18 -19.88
CA VAL A 940 7.52 22.73 -18.58
C VAL A 940 8.29 22.03 -17.48
N VAL A 941 8.88 22.80 -16.58
CA VAL A 941 9.59 22.28 -15.41
C VAL A 941 8.56 21.97 -14.32
N ARG A 942 8.56 20.75 -13.81
CA ARG A 942 7.61 20.30 -12.79
C ARG A 942 8.26 20.25 -11.40
N ILE A 943 9.01 21.30 -11.09
CA ILE A 943 9.42 21.68 -9.72
C ILE A 943 8.39 22.71 -9.27
N ASP A 944 7.41 22.27 -8.51
CA ASP A 944 6.19 23.02 -8.26
C ASP A 944 6.30 23.95 -7.04
N THR A 945 7.33 23.77 -6.18
CA THR A 945 7.55 24.56 -4.99
C THR A 945 9.01 25.02 -4.82
N PRO A 946 9.28 26.14 -4.11
CA PRO A 946 10.65 26.55 -3.77
C PRO A 946 11.42 25.50 -2.95
N GLY A 947 10.78 24.79 -2.03
CA GLY A 947 11.41 23.72 -1.27
C GLY A 947 11.90 22.57 -2.16
N GLU A 948 11.12 22.16 -3.15
CA GLU A 948 11.53 21.17 -4.14
C GLU A 948 12.74 21.64 -4.98
N ALA A 949 12.82 22.93 -5.27
CA ALA A 949 13.97 23.51 -5.95
C ALA A 949 15.25 23.41 -5.08
N ASP A 950 15.12 23.59 -3.75
CA ASP A 950 16.23 23.40 -2.83
C ASP A 950 16.69 21.94 -2.80
N TYR A 951 15.76 20.98 -2.79
CA TYR A 951 16.08 19.55 -2.85
C TYR A 951 16.84 19.21 -4.13
N TYR A 952 16.36 19.65 -5.28
CA TYR A 952 17.01 19.41 -6.56
C TYR A 952 18.43 20.04 -6.63
N ARG A 953 18.60 21.28 -6.15
CA ARG A 953 19.91 21.94 -6.06
C ARG A 953 20.93 21.20 -5.20
N ASN A 954 20.43 20.46 -4.21
CA ASN A 954 21.29 19.67 -3.33
C ASN A 954 21.58 18.25 -3.84
N GLY A 955 21.01 17.87 -4.98
CA GLY A 955 21.12 16.53 -5.55
C GLY A 955 20.13 15.53 -4.96
N GLY A 956 19.16 16.00 -4.17
CA GLY A 956 18.10 15.24 -3.55
C GLY A 956 17.80 15.71 -2.13
N ILE A 957 16.62 15.28 -1.61
CA ILE A 957 16.14 15.71 -0.28
C ILE A 957 17.04 15.17 0.85
N LEU A 958 17.51 13.92 0.75
CA LEU A 958 18.34 13.31 1.78
C LEU A 958 19.71 13.99 1.86
N GLN A 959 20.31 14.36 0.73
CA GLN A 959 21.54 15.12 0.68
C GLN A 959 21.37 16.52 1.27
N PHE A 960 20.21 17.15 1.02
CA PHE A 960 19.85 18.44 1.62
C PHE A 960 19.80 18.34 3.16
N VAL A 961 19.03 17.37 3.68
CA VAL A 961 18.88 17.14 5.12
C VAL A 961 20.22 16.80 5.77
N LEU A 962 21.00 15.92 5.14
CA LEU A 962 22.32 15.50 5.66
C LEU A 962 23.28 16.68 5.80
N ARG A 963 23.31 17.61 4.83
CA ARG A 963 24.12 18.86 4.92
C ARG A 963 23.65 19.76 6.05
N GLN A 964 22.35 19.90 6.25
CA GLN A 964 21.83 20.67 7.38
C GLN A 964 22.25 20.05 8.72
N MET A 965 22.17 18.72 8.88
CA MET A 965 22.59 18.03 10.10
C MET A 965 24.11 18.14 10.36
N ALA A 966 24.92 18.10 9.32
CA ALA A 966 26.37 18.20 9.45
C ALA A 966 26.81 19.64 9.82
N ASN A 967 26.05 20.68 9.42
CA ASN A 967 26.38 22.09 9.68
C ASN A 967 25.84 22.60 11.03
N ASN A 968 24.86 21.91 11.64
CA ASN A 968 24.32 22.20 12.96
C ASN A 968 24.99 21.34 14.06
#